data_b3cd8bb73e335ad97200cd49446d7892
#
_entry.id   b3cd8bb73e335ad97200cd49446d7892
#
_cell.length_a   1.000
_cell.length_b   1.000
_cell.length_c   1.000
_cell.angle_alpha   90.00
_cell.angle_beta   90.00
_cell.angle_gamma   90.00
#
_symmetry.space_group_name_H-M   'P 1'
#
loop_
_entity.id
_entity.type
_entity.pdbx_description
1 polymer ?
#
loop_
_entity_poly.entity_id
_entity_poly.type
_entity_poly.pdbx_seq_one_letter_code
_entity_poly.pdbx_strand_id
1 'polypeptide(L)'
;TYKYSRYVGAFFKLIKNPKRLPSYFRKIKHKLGDKAHPFALIKKKILTGWRDKQRSVNNYTSPKRALVYVIYESQDVIQEYKIIFLEALSRLSDRVLIVVNGDCTNDDIQKLSLFGQVECRPNEGYDTAAFRYGIQFLDKELQEYDELVLVNDTNVGPMTDLQGVFDQMAKKRLDFWGISYGEAQNDFTGYNKYDRIPIHLQSYFLVIEKSLFATKAFRDYWEKLEDTDSRNKAIGKHETVFTKHFENLGYKHGAVSGNNHDSAMYIHPLTMLRDYGVPLVKYTAFSNDTDDKFSWQGLERKTEVPKLLEYIEQETDYPIAVINQIMTDLRNKNIKEHILIIDGVENKIPQCTRYRVENKAEQLRSLGYDVWTINASEFQMGYAEHASHIIIYRTGYSKQLNDLVTLAKKYNKPVYYDIDDLVIDVKYTDLLQYTQELSEIDKMNYDAGVRSYGDMLNICDAAITTTAKLKEELQHYKNKVFMNRNLASKQLVCLSSKVIKDYEHQEERIRLGYFSGSITHNENFDLIRGAVLKILEKYSNVELHLVGHLDIPEEFRAYENQLVAHNYVDWKELPALISQVDINLAPLVDSIFNQAKSEIKWIEAGLVKVPTLASNLGSFAEMLIDEETALLANGDEWFDKLEKLIINKALRQDIAENAYKIIMSNCVAENHQDELTREINEIS
;
A
#
# COMPACT_ATOMS: atom_id res chain seq x y z
N THR A 1 -8.84 15.23 -43.08
CA THR A 1 -9.55 16.52 -42.86
C THR A 1 -11.00 16.46 -43.31
N TYR A 2 -11.34 15.84 -44.44
CA TYR A 2 -12.73 15.77 -44.98
C TYR A 2 -13.70 14.91 -44.14
N LYS A 3 -13.24 13.87 -43.45
CA LYS A 3 -14.06 13.08 -42.54
C LYS A 3 -14.49 13.80 -41.26
N TYR A 4 -13.71 14.78 -40.81
CA TYR A 4 -14.01 15.57 -39.62
C TYR A 4 -15.10 16.62 -39.85
N SER A 5 -15.19 17.23 -41.06
CA SER A 5 -16.18 18.25 -41.37
C SER A 5 -17.63 17.72 -41.36
N ARG A 6 -17.83 16.45 -41.70
CA ARG A 6 -19.17 15.80 -41.70
C ARG A 6 -19.72 15.56 -40.30
N TYR A 7 -18.83 15.28 -39.34
CA TYR A 7 -19.21 15.11 -37.93
C TYR A 7 -19.47 16.45 -37.22
N VAL A 8 -18.71 17.47 -37.59
CA VAL A 8 -18.91 18.85 -37.12
C VAL A 8 -20.25 19.43 -37.61
N GLY A 9 -20.62 19.23 -38.87
CA GLY A 9 -21.90 19.68 -39.43
C GLY A 9 -23.13 18.95 -38.83
N ALA A 10 -23.03 17.64 -38.61
CA ALA A 10 -24.08 16.85 -37.91
C ALA A 10 -24.20 17.27 -36.44
N PHE A 11 -23.10 17.66 -35.82
CA PHE A 11 -23.00 18.12 -34.47
C PHE A 11 -23.73 19.48 -34.25
N PHE A 12 -23.52 20.45 -35.14
CA PHE A 12 -24.24 21.74 -35.08
C PHE A 12 -25.75 21.58 -35.24
N LYS A 13 -26.23 20.57 -36.01
CA LYS A 13 -27.67 20.25 -36.11
C LYS A 13 -28.24 19.60 -34.80
N LEU A 14 -27.42 18.96 -34.01
CA LEU A 14 -27.82 18.31 -32.74
C LEU A 14 -27.85 19.28 -31.54
N ILE A 15 -27.11 20.40 -31.62
CA ILE A 15 -27.20 21.49 -30.62
C ILE A 15 -28.62 22.04 -30.50
N LYS A 16 -29.40 21.95 -31.56
CA LYS A 16 -30.83 22.36 -31.57
C LYS A 16 -31.75 21.36 -30.85
N ASN A 17 -31.26 20.16 -30.50
CA ASN A 17 -32.04 19.15 -29.75
C ASN A 17 -31.18 18.39 -28.73
N PRO A 18 -30.94 18.98 -27.54
CA PRO A 18 -29.95 18.48 -26.55
C PRO A 18 -30.28 17.11 -25.99
N LYS A 19 -31.54 16.67 -26.00
CA LYS A 19 -31.95 15.32 -25.50
C LYS A 19 -31.33 14.17 -26.31
N ARG A 20 -30.86 14.39 -27.53
CA ARG A 20 -30.24 13.36 -28.40
C ARG A 20 -28.70 13.34 -28.31
N LEU A 21 -28.08 14.29 -27.63
CA LEU A 21 -26.65 14.38 -27.45
C LEU A 21 -26.00 13.15 -26.78
N PRO A 22 -26.56 12.58 -25.69
CA PRO A 22 -25.94 11.42 -25.04
C PRO A 22 -25.85 10.17 -25.92
N SER A 23 -26.88 9.92 -26.74
CA SER A 23 -26.90 8.74 -27.63
C SER A 23 -25.94 8.90 -28.81
N TYR A 24 -25.78 10.13 -29.30
CA TYR A 24 -24.83 10.44 -30.38
C TYR A 24 -23.39 10.31 -29.93
N PHE A 25 -23.05 10.79 -28.72
CA PHE A 25 -21.71 10.64 -28.15
C PHE A 25 -21.36 9.19 -27.85
N ARG A 26 -22.33 8.36 -27.43
CA ARG A 26 -22.12 6.93 -27.24
C ARG A 26 -21.74 6.21 -28.55
N LYS A 27 -22.38 6.59 -29.68
CA LYS A 27 -22.08 6.06 -31.02
C LYS A 27 -20.69 6.49 -31.53
N ILE A 28 -20.25 7.71 -31.20
CA ILE A 28 -18.92 8.23 -31.59
C ILE A 28 -17.81 7.54 -30.78
N LYS A 29 -18.00 7.36 -29.47
CA LYS A 29 -17.04 6.66 -28.61
C LYS A 29 -16.79 5.22 -29.10
N HIS A 30 -17.82 4.53 -29.55
CA HIS A 30 -17.72 3.16 -30.09
C HIS A 30 -16.93 3.10 -31.42
N LYS A 31 -16.88 4.20 -32.19
CA LYS A 31 -16.19 4.24 -33.50
C LYS A 31 -14.75 4.75 -33.46
N LEU A 32 -14.31 5.47 -32.43
CA LEU A 32 -13.05 6.22 -32.42
C LEU A 32 -12.01 5.74 -31.39
N GLY A 33 -12.36 4.80 -30.50
CA GLY A 33 -11.43 4.28 -29.47
C GLY A 33 -10.75 5.41 -28.67
N ASP A 34 -9.47 5.24 -28.32
CA ASP A 34 -8.71 6.16 -27.46
C ASP A 34 -8.40 7.56 -28.08
N LYS A 35 -8.81 7.80 -29.33
CA LYS A 35 -8.75 9.14 -29.95
C LYS A 35 -9.89 10.08 -29.50
N ALA A 36 -10.61 9.72 -28.45
CA ALA A 36 -11.80 10.43 -27.95
C ALA A 36 -11.50 11.67 -27.07
N HIS A 37 -10.25 11.94 -26.70
CA HIS A 37 -9.89 13.04 -25.79
C HIS A 37 -10.39 14.45 -26.22
N PRO A 38 -10.25 14.86 -27.49
CA PRO A 38 -10.78 16.15 -27.95
C PRO A 38 -12.30 16.25 -27.89
N PHE A 39 -13.01 15.13 -28.13
CA PHE A 39 -14.47 15.08 -28.08
C PHE A 39 -15.04 15.16 -26.66
N ALA A 40 -14.32 14.66 -25.67
CA ALA A 40 -14.71 14.79 -24.26
C ALA A 40 -14.69 16.26 -23.82
N LEU A 41 -13.67 17.03 -24.24
CA LEU A 41 -13.57 18.47 -23.97
C LEU A 41 -14.67 19.27 -24.65
N ILE A 42 -14.99 18.96 -25.91
CA ILE A 42 -16.08 19.61 -26.66
C ILE A 42 -17.44 19.28 -25.99
N LYS A 43 -17.68 18.01 -25.64
CA LYS A 43 -18.86 17.58 -24.91
C LYS A 43 -19.03 18.34 -23.60
N LYS A 44 -17.97 18.46 -22.81
CA LYS A 44 -17.96 19.21 -21.54
C LYS A 44 -18.35 20.68 -21.79
N LYS A 45 -17.70 21.38 -22.71
CA LYS A 45 -17.99 22.79 -23.04
C LYS A 45 -19.46 23.00 -23.43
N ILE A 46 -20.04 22.08 -24.20
CA ILE A 46 -21.44 22.19 -24.67
C ILE A 46 -22.41 21.95 -23.50
N LEU A 47 -22.16 20.93 -22.70
CA LEU A 47 -23.00 20.63 -21.53
C LEU A 47 -22.95 21.79 -20.53
N THR A 48 -21.74 22.35 -20.30
CA THR A 48 -21.58 23.53 -19.44
C THR A 48 -22.36 24.74 -19.99
N GLY A 49 -22.19 25.06 -21.28
CA GLY A 49 -22.91 26.20 -21.90
C GLY A 49 -24.44 26.03 -21.97
N TRP A 50 -24.91 24.78 -22.08
CA TRP A 50 -26.34 24.49 -22.03
C TRP A 50 -26.90 24.65 -20.61
N ARG A 51 -26.19 24.14 -19.58
CA ARG A 51 -26.54 24.30 -18.17
C ARG A 51 -26.50 25.77 -17.73
N ASP A 52 -25.51 26.52 -18.18
CA ASP A 52 -25.42 27.97 -17.90
C ASP A 52 -26.64 28.76 -18.39
N LYS A 53 -27.24 28.34 -19.51
CA LYS A 53 -28.48 28.95 -20.03
C LYS A 53 -29.74 28.53 -19.28
N GLN A 54 -29.69 27.38 -18.62
CA GLN A 54 -30.82 26.88 -17.82
C GLN A 54 -30.76 27.27 -16.33
N ARG A 55 -29.60 27.77 -15.87
CA ARG A 55 -29.49 28.33 -14.53
C ARG A 55 -30.36 29.58 -14.46
N SER A 56 -31.58 29.43 -14.00
CA SER A 56 -32.35 30.55 -13.52
C SER A 56 -31.56 31.25 -12.43
N VAL A 57 -31.63 32.55 -12.37
CA VAL A 57 -31.21 33.32 -11.20
C VAL A 57 -32.15 32.84 -10.09
N ASN A 58 -31.70 31.89 -9.29
CA ASN A 58 -32.43 31.49 -8.10
C ASN A 58 -32.34 32.67 -7.14
N ASN A 59 -33.34 33.53 -7.16
CA ASN A 59 -33.57 34.59 -6.17
C ASN A 59 -34.12 33.94 -4.89
N TYR A 60 -33.40 32.97 -4.34
CA TYR A 60 -33.71 32.50 -3.00
C TYR A 60 -33.23 33.59 -2.03
N THR A 61 -34.17 34.25 -1.39
CA THR A 61 -33.89 35.13 -0.26
C THR A 61 -33.45 34.34 0.97
N SER A 62 -33.78 33.03 1.02
CA SER A 62 -33.36 32.09 2.04
C SER A 62 -33.53 30.67 1.48
N PRO A 63 -32.47 29.97 1.01
CA PRO A 63 -32.57 28.62 0.51
C PRO A 63 -32.89 27.62 1.64
N LYS A 64 -33.82 26.71 1.37
CA LYS A 64 -34.10 25.59 2.30
C LYS A 64 -32.99 24.54 2.18
N ARG A 65 -32.42 24.17 3.32
CA ARG A 65 -31.26 23.26 3.42
C ARG A 65 -31.60 21.96 4.14
N ALA A 66 -31.16 20.84 3.53
CA ALA A 66 -31.06 19.55 4.19
C ALA A 66 -29.58 19.26 4.53
N LEU A 67 -29.29 18.99 5.77
CA LEU A 67 -27.97 18.65 6.28
C LEU A 67 -27.87 17.15 6.58
N VAL A 68 -26.82 16.51 6.10
CA VAL A 68 -26.32 15.21 6.57
C VAL A 68 -25.00 15.46 7.27
N TYR A 69 -24.99 15.35 8.59
CA TYR A 69 -23.80 15.50 9.41
C TYR A 69 -23.32 14.13 9.87
N VAL A 70 -22.12 13.74 9.46
CA VAL A 70 -21.53 12.43 9.77
C VAL A 70 -20.54 12.59 10.92
N ILE A 71 -20.73 11.83 11.97
CA ILE A 71 -19.82 11.75 13.12
C ILE A 71 -19.20 10.36 13.14
N TYR A 72 -17.87 10.29 13.24
CA TYR A 72 -17.18 9.09 13.62
C TYR A 72 -16.86 9.13 15.11
N GLU A 73 -17.32 8.11 15.83
CA GLU A 73 -16.99 7.99 17.24
C GLU A 73 -16.45 6.60 17.56
N SER A 74 -15.32 6.59 18.25
CA SER A 74 -14.65 5.39 18.77
C SER A 74 -14.44 5.45 20.29
N GLN A 75 -14.94 6.51 20.93
CA GLN A 75 -14.80 6.76 22.37
C GLN A 75 -16.20 6.92 22.98
N ASP A 76 -16.30 6.76 24.28
CA ASP A 76 -17.58 6.78 25.01
C ASP A 76 -18.25 8.16 25.09
N VAL A 77 -17.61 9.23 24.61
CA VAL A 77 -18.15 10.61 24.69
C VAL A 77 -17.86 11.42 23.43
N ILE A 78 -18.89 12.00 22.84
CA ILE A 78 -18.74 12.90 21.69
C ILE A 78 -18.05 14.21 22.11
N GLN A 79 -16.98 14.55 21.40
CA GLN A 79 -16.17 15.73 21.67
C GLN A 79 -16.95 17.04 21.41
N GLU A 80 -16.76 18.03 22.27
CA GLU A 80 -17.53 19.29 22.28
C GLU A 80 -17.42 20.07 20.96
N TYR A 81 -16.27 20.08 20.30
CA TYR A 81 -16.10 20.77 19.01
C TYR A 81 -17.06 20.25 17.93
N LYS A 82 -17.42 18.95 17.95
CA LYS A 82 -18.37 18.34 17.03
C LYS A 82 -19.78 18.87 17.26
N ILE A 83 -20.14 19.07 18.54
CA ILE A 83 -21.44 19.63 18.95
C ILE A 83 -21.54 21.11 18.56
N ILE A 84 -20.51 21.92 18.82
CA ILE A 84 -20.47 23.34 18.45
C ILE A 84 -20.66 23.50 16.93
N PHE A 85 -19.96 22.68 16.15
CA PHE A 85 -20.08 22.76 14.70
C PHE A 85 -21.45 22.30 14.20
N LEU A 86 -21.99 21.22 14.77
CA LEU A 86 -23.35 20.75 14.49
C LEU A 86 -24.40 21.83 14.83
N GLU A 87 -24.29 22.47 15.99
CA GLU A 87 -25.20 23.56 16.39
C GLU A 87 -25.18 24.71 15.38
N ALA A 88 -24.00 25.15 14.95
CA ALA A 88 -23.87 26.21 13.96
C ALA A 88 -24.49 25.83 12.61
N LEU A 89 -24.31 24.61 12.15
CA LEU A 89 -24.89 24.10 10.91
C LEU A 89 -26.42 23.90 11.02
N SER A 90 -26.92 23.45 12.19
CA SER A 90 -28.35 23.23 12.42
C SER A 90 -29.16 24.53 12.33
N ARG A 91 -28.58 25.66 12.81
CA ARG A 91 -29.20 26.98 12.69
C ARG A 91 -29.35 27.46 11.23
N LEU A 92 -28.58 26.90 10.31
CA LEU A 92 -28.59 27.21 8.87
C LEU A 92 -29.38 26.19 8.05
N SER A 93 -29.96 25.18 8.68
CA SER A 93 -30.60 24.03 8.01
C SER A 93 -32.03 23.83 8.47
N ASP A 94 -32.94 23.56 7.52
CA ASP A 94 -34.35 23.28 7.81
C ASP A 94 -34.58 21.81 8.18
N ARG A 95 -33.69 20.93 7.76
CA ARG A 95 -33.69 19.50 8.05
C ARG A 95 -32.30 19.05 8.42
N VAL A 96 -32.12 18.42 9.56
CA VAL A 96 -30.85 17.89 10.03
C VAL A 96 -30.98 16.40 10.26
N LEU A 97 -30.14 15.63 9.59
CA LEU A 97 -29.90 14.21 9.81
C LEU A 97 -28.46 14.01 10.28
N ILE A 98 -28.32 13.43 11.45
CA ILE A 98 -27.02 13.14 12.07
C ILE A 98 -26.80 11.63 11.92
N VAL A 99 -25.72 11.23 11.24
CA VAL A 99 -25.34 9.82 11.04
C VAL A 99 -24.10 9.54 11.87
N VAL A 100 -24.23 8.71 12.88
CA VAL A 100 -23.13 8.28 13.73
C VAL A 100 -22.57 6.95 13.20
N ASN A 101 -21.31 6.96 12.78
CA ASN A 101 -20.53 5.79 12.41
C ASN A 101 -19.81 5.27 13.64
N GLY A 102 -20.20 4.13 14.18
CA GLY A 102 -19.61 3.52 15.36
C GLY A 102 -20.60 3.39 16.51
N ASP A 103 -20.07 3.22 17.70
CA ASP A 103 -20.85 3.07 18.91
C ASP A 103 -21.22 4.45 19.47
N CYS A 104 -22.46 4.56 19.99
CA CYS A 104 -22.89 5.80 20.60
C CYS A 104 -23.77 5.48 21.82
N THR A 105 -23.55 6.22 22.89
CA THR A 105 -24.31 6.04 24.13
C THR A 105 -25.71 6.66 24.03
N ASN A 106 -26.61 6.24 24.92
CA ASN A 106 -27.95 6.86 24.98
C ASN A 106 -27.87 8.36 25.32
N ASP A 107 -26.88 8.77 26.12
CA ASP A 107 -26.66 10.16 26.48
C ASP A 107 -26.21 10.98 25.26
N ASP A 108 -25.34 10.42 24.41
CA ASP A 108 -24.92 11.05 23.18
C ASP A 108 -26.06 11.20 22.18
N ILE A 109 -26.87 10.16 22.02
CA ILE A 109 -28.08 10.21 21.18
C ILE A 109 -29.01 11.32 21.67
N GLN A 110 -29.22 11.44 22.99
CA GLN A 110 -30.06 12.47 23.57
C GLN A 110 -29.52 13.86 23.29
N LYS A 111 -28.21 14.09 23.46
CA LYS A 111 -27.57 15.38 23.16
C LYS A 111 -27.68 15.74 21.68
N LEU A 112 -27.39 14.80 20.78
CA LEU A 112 -27.47 15.03 19.34
C LEU A 112 -28.89 15.27 18.87
N SER A 113 -29.89 14.60 19.47
CA SER A 113 -31.31 14.74 19.11
C SER A 113 -31.88 16.15 19.36
N LEU A 114 -31.18 16.99 20.10
CA LEU A 114 -31.53 18.42 20.24
C LEU A 114 -31.39 19.19 18.93
N PHE A 115 -30.54 18.71 18.01
CA PHE A 115 -30.22 19.40 16.76
C PHE A 115 -30.88 18.76 15.52
N GLY A 116 -31.30 17.51 15.61
CA GLY A 116 -31.91 16.80 14.48
C GLY A 116 -32.18 15.32 14.74
N GLN A 117 -32.54 14.62 13.69
CA GLN A 117 -32.74 13.17 13.75
C GLN A 117 -31.39 12.47 13.79
N VAL A 118 -31.24 11.48 14.68
CA VAL A 118 -30.00 10.71 14.87
C VAL A 118 -30.19 9.28 14.37
N GLU A 119 -29.28 8.82 13.52
CA GLU A 119 -29.19 7.45 13.03
C GLU A 119 -27.79 6.88 13.34
N CYS A 120 -27.74 5.75 14.02
CA CYS A 120 -26.48 5.05 14.33
C CYS A 120 -26.28 3.88 13.38
N ARG A 121 -25.05 3.68 12.91
CA ARG A 121 -24.71 2.57 12.02
C ARG A 121 -23.27 2.06 12.31
N PRO A 122 -22.97 0.79 12.01
CA PRO A 122 -21.60 0.29 12.03
C PRO A 122 -20.68 1.14 11.14
N ASN A 123 -19.43 1.33 11.54
CA ASN A 123 -18.45 2.06 10.72
C ASN A 123 -17.92 1.17 9.56
N GLU A 124 -18.81 0.90 8.61
CA GLU A 124 -18.51 0.16 7.39
C GLU A 124 -18.57 1.10 6.18
N GLY A 125 -17.53 1.09 5.32
CA GLY A 125 -17.46 1.92 4.12
C GLY A 125 -17.16 3.40 4.36
N TYR A 126 -16.70 3.76 5.56
CA TYR A 126 -16.25 5.11 5.95
C TYR A 126 -17.32 6.21 5.77
N ASP A 127 -16.90 7.48 5.73
CA ASP A 127 -17.81 8.64 5.55
C ASP A 127 -18.62 8.57 4.26
N THR A 128 -18.06 7.98 3.22
CA THR A 128 -18.73 7.79 1.93
C THR A 128 -20.02 6.98 2.05
N ALA A 129 -19.97 5.87 2.79
CA ALA A 129 -21.14 5.03 3.01
C ALA A 129 -22.15 5.72 3.93
N ALA A 130 -21.66 6.51 4.90
CA ALA A 130 -22.53 7.31 5.77
C ALA A 130 -23.27 8.43 5.00
N PHE A 131 -22.58 9.14 4.10
CA PHE A 131 -23.23 10.11 3.21
C PHE A 131 -24.26 9.44 2.30
N ARG A 132 -23.92 8.29 1.70
CA ARG A 132 -24.88 7.52 0.88
C ARG A 132 -26.10 7.13 1.70
N TYR A 133 -25.91 6.61 2.91
CA TYR A 133 -26.98 6.26 3.82
C TYR A 133 -27.90 7.47 4.09
N GLY A 134 -27.31 8.63 4.46
CA GLY A 134 -28.06 9.85 4.74
C GLY A 134 -28.83 10.37 3.51
N ILE A 135 -28.25 10.34 2.33
CA ILE A 135 -28.88 10.74 1.07
C ILE A 135 -30.08 9.81 0.75
N GLN A 136 -29.92 8.50 0.93
CA GLN A 136 -30.96 7.52 0.70
C GLN A 136 -32.10 7.63 1.72
N PHE A 137 -31.75 7.93 2.98
CA PHE A 137 -32.71 8.15 4.06
C PHE A 137 -33.62 9.35 3.77
N LEU A 138 -33.04 10.43 3.27
CA LEU A 138 -33.77 11.65 2.92
C LEU A 138 -34.45 11.61 1.55
N ASP A 139 -34.25 10.63 0.72
CA ASP A 139 -34.57 10.51 -0.73
C ASP A 139 -35.76 11.33 -1.17
N LYS A 140 -36.98 11.00 -0.67
CA LYS A 140 -38.22 11.67 -1.06
C LYS A 140 -38.33 13.10 -0.54
N GLU A 141 -37.76 13.35 0.66
CA GLU A 141 -37.79 14.65 1.31
C GLU A 141 -36.90 15.65 0.59
N LEU A 142 -35.79 15.19 -0.06
CA LEU A 142 -34.82 16.07 -0.73
C LEU A 142 -35.46 16.97 -1.81
N GLN A 143 -36.61 16.59 -2.38
CA GLN A 143 -37.26 17.42 -3.38
C GLN A 143 -37.80 18.76 -2.81
N GLU A 144 -37.97 18.85 -1.49
CA GLU A 144 -38.46 20.04 -0.80
C GLU A 144 -37.38 21.08 -0.51
N TYR A 145 -36.09 20.71 -0.66
CA TYR A 145 -34.94 21.53 -0.33
C TYR A 145 -34.26 22.09 -1.58
N ASP A 146 -33.52 23.17 -1.40
CA ASP A 146 -32.75 23.87 -2.43
C ASP A 146 -31.27 23.45 -2.41
N GLU A 147 -30.74 23.21 -1.22
CA GLU A 147 -29.35 22.80 -0.99
C GLU A 147 -29.31 21.52 -0.12
N LEU A 148 -28.41 20.59 -0.51
CA LEU A 148 -28.01 19.42 0.29
C LEU A 148 -26.61 19.65 0.81
N VAL A 149 -26.43 19.64 2.12
CA VAL A 149 -25.16 19.87 2.81
C VAL A 149 -24.66 18.57 3.38
N LEU A 150 -23.47 18.11 2.95
CA LEU A 150 -22.79 16.90 3.42
C LEU A 150 -21.54 17.33 4.19
N VAL A 151 -21.45 17.01 5.48
CA VAL A 151 -20.36 17.42 6.34
C VAL A 151 -19.96 16.28 7.27
N ASN A 152 -18.65 16.13 7.54
CA ASN A 152 -18.16 15.24 8.59
C ASN A 152 -17.44 16.03 9.71
N ASP A 153 -17.09 15.34 10.78
CA ASP A 153 -16.57 15.88 12.02
C ASP A 153 -15.04 16.16 12.03
N THR A 154 -14.39 16.19 10.87
CA THR A 154 -12.92 16.38 10.80
C THR A 154 -12.47 17.84 10.89
N ASN A 155 -13.39 18.77 11.04
CA ASN A 155 -13.12 20.21 11.13
C ASN A 155 -13.62 20.81 12.43
N VAL A 156 -12.87 21.82 12.88
CA VAL A 156 -13.17 22.61 14.09
C VAL A 156 -13.65 23.98 13.66
N GLY A 157 -14.76 24.43 14.22
CA GLY A 157 -15.35 25.72 13.91
C GLY A 157 -16.86 25.78 14.15
N PRO A 158 -17.55 26.82 13.62
CA PRO A 158 -17.00 27.89 12.80
C PRO A 158 -16.21 28.91 13.60
N MET A 159 -15.08 29.37 13.05
CA MET A 159 -14.26 30.45 13.65
C MET A 159 -14.75 31.85 13.23
N THR A 160 -15.57 31.91 12.18
CA THR A 160 -16.13 33.16 11.63
C THR A 160 -17.58 32.92 11.19
N ASP A 161 -18.26 33.95 10.72
CA ASP A 161 -19.65 33.87 10.25
C ASP A 161 -19.83 32.85 9.10
N LEU A 162 -20.44 31.72 9.45
CA LEU A 162 -20.71 30.65 8.48
C LEU A 162 -21.84 31.03 7.49
N GLN A 163 -22.84 31.82 7.91
CA GLN A 163 -23.89 32.32 7.05
C GLN A 163 -23.30 33.21 5.93
N GLY A 164 -22.37 34.11 6.27
CA GLY A 164 -21.68 34.94 5.28
C GLY A 164 -20.92 34.13 4.25
N VAL A 165 -20.36 32.96 4.63
CA VAL A 165 -19.71 32.03 3.66
C VAL A 165 -20.74 31.45 2.70
N PHE A 166 -21.88 30.97 3.16
CA PHE A 166 -22.97 30.50 2.29
C PHE A 166 -23.44 31.61 1.33
N ASP A 167 -23.64 32.82 1.82
CA ASP A 167 -24.07 33.96 1.02
C ASP A 167 -23.03 34.35 -0.06
N GLN A 168 -21.75 34.25 0.28
CA GLN A 168 -20.66 34.50 -0.66
C GLN A 168 -20.64 33.44 -1.76
N MET A 169 -20.79 32.16 -1.42
CA MET A 169 -20.76 31.07 -2.37
C MET A 169 -22.00 31.05 -3.26
N ALA A 170 -23.17 31.40 -2.76
CA ALA A 170 -24.39 31.53 -3.54
C ALA A 170 -24.24 32.52 -4.72
N LYS A 171 -23.49 33.63 -4.52
CA LYS A 171 -23.19 34.61 -5.57
C LYS A 171 -22.37 34.04 -6.75
N LYS A 172 -21.66 32.94 -6.54
CA LYS A 172 -20.79 32.31 -7.56
C LYS A 172 -21.55 31.43 -8.56
N ARG A 173 -22.83 31.15 -8.33
CA ARG A 173 -23.73 30.33 -9.20
C ARG A 173 -23.11 28.97 -9.55
N LEU A 174 -22.77 28.22 -8.53
CA LEU A 174 -22.19 26.88 -8.65
C LEU A 174 -23.31 25.83 -8.58
N ASP A 175 -23.02 24.61 -9.04
CA ASP A 175 -23.91 23.46 -8.83
C ASP A 175 -23.51 22.68 -7.57
N PHE A 176 -22.25 22.82 -7.13
CA PHE A 176 -21.76 22.31 -5.85
C PHE A 176 -20.46 23.03 -5.46
N TRP A 177 -20.18 23.06 -4.17
CA TRP A 177 -18.97 23.67 -3.65
C TRP A 177 -18.52 23.05 -2.33
N GLY A 178 -17.29 23.31 -1.93
CA GLY A 178 -16.70 22.85 -0.68
C GLY A 178 -15.73 23.85 -0.09
N ILE A 179 -14.99 23.46 0.94
CA ILE A 179 -14.05 24.35 1.63
C ILE A 179 -12.74 24.48 0.85
N SER A 180 -12.12 23.36 0.49
CA SER A 180 -10.81 23.33 -0.20
C SER A 180 -10.74 22.25 -1.30
N TYR A 181 -9.72 22.36 -2.15
CA TYR A 181 -9.40 21.36 -3.15
C TYR A 181 -8.27 20.43 -2.68
N GLY A 182 -8.35 19.16 -3.06
CA GLY A 182 -7.21 18.24 -3.10
C GLY A 182 -6.43 18.41 -4.39
N GLU A 183 -5.10 18.26 -4.32
CA GLU A 183 -4.20 18.40 -5.47
C GLU A 183 -4.32 17.24 -6.46
N ALA A 184 -3.98 17.55 -7.72
CA ALA A 184 -3.81 16.51 -8.73
C ALA A 184 -2.48 15.80 -8.53
N GLN A 185 -2.50 14.47 -8.45
CA GLN A 185 -1.30 13.66 -8.21
C GLN A 185 -1.42 12.28 -8.87
N ASN A 186 -0.36 11.50 -8.79
CA ASN A 186 -0.42 10.10 -9.20
C ASN A 186 -1.41 9.34 -8.30
N ASP A 187 -2.04 8.30 -8.84
CA ASP A 187 -2.96 7.49 -8.05
C ASP A 187 -2.20 6.61 -7.05
N PHE A 188 -2.03 7.13 -5.84
CA PHE A 188 -1.45 6.37 -4.73
C PHE A 188 -2.40 5.32 -4.15
N THR A 189 -3.69 5.38 -4.51
CA THR A 189 -4.69 4.44 -4.01
C THR A 189 -4.76 3.15 -4.83
N GLY A 190 -4.39 3.21 -6.12
CA GLY A 190 -4.52 2.13 -7.09
C GLY A 190 -5.97 1.85 -7.53
N TYR A 191 -6.94 2.69 -7.13
CA TYR A 191 -8.37 2.45 -7.37
C TYR A 191 -9.07 3.56 -8.16
N ASN A 192 -8.36 4.64 -8.55
CA ASN A 192 -8.99 5.76 -9.22
C ASN A 192 -9.27 5.45 -10.70
N LYS A 193 -10.53 5.55 -11.11
CA LYS A 193 -10.97 5.29 -12.50
C LYS A 193 -10.38 6.21 -13.57
N TYR A 194 -9.63 7.23 -13.19
CA TYR A 194 -8.96 8.17 -14.11
C TYR A 194 -7.47 7.90 -14.25
N ASP A 195 -6.96 6.78 -13.69
CA ASP A 195 -5.54 6.39 -13.65
C ASP A 195 -4.62 7.44 -12.98
N ARG A 196 -5.22 8.41 -12.31
CA ARG A 196 -4.59 9.48 -11.53
C ARG A 196 -5.62 10.09 -10.59
N ILE A 197 -5.18 10.74 -9.53
CA ILE A 197 -6.03 11.58 -8.70
C ILE A 197 -6.19 12.94 -9.39
N PRO A 198 -7.41 13.32 -9.82
CA PRO A 198 -7.67 14.65 -10.35
C PRO A 198 -7.77 15.70 -9.24
N ILE A 199 -7.71 17.00 -9.59
CA ILE A 199 -8.14 18.06 -8.68
C ILE A 199 -9.58 17.78 -8.27
N HIS A 200 -9.88 17.79 -6.97
CA HIS A 200 -11.18 17.46 -6.44
C HIS A 200 -11.48 18.28 -5.19
N LEU A 201 -12.77 18.58 -4.94
CA LEU A 201 -13.21 19.11 -3.66
C LEU A 201 -13.05 18.05 -2.58
N GLN A 202 -12.55 18.45 -1.44
CA GLN A 202 -12.45 17.58 -0.27
C GLN A 202 -13.84 17.22 0.25
N SER A 203 -14.08 15.96 0.56
CA SER A 203 -15.41 15.41 0.88
C SER A 203 -15.93 15.81 2.27
N TYR A 204 -15.09 16.38 3.12
CA TYR A 204 -15.46 16.70 4.50
C TYR A 204 -16.49 17.83 4.63
N PHE A 205 -16.71 18.64 3.59
CA PHE A 205 -17.72 19.68 3.54
C PHE A 205 -18.11 19.93 2.07
N LEU A 206 -19.32 19.52 1.71
CA LEU A 206 -19.87 19.70 0.36
C LEU A 206 -21.26 20.29 0.46
N VAL A 207 -21.53 21.35 -0.29
CA VAL A 207 -22.87 21.88 -0.52
C VAL A 207 -23.25 21.63 -1.96
N ILE A 208 -24.40 21.02 -2.17
CA ILE A 208 -24.86 20.52 -3.47
C ILE A 208 -26.22 21.15 -3.74
N GLU A 209 -26.30 21.91 -4.84
CA GLU A 209 -27.50 22.59 -5.28
C GLU A 209 -28.54 21.61 -5.85
N LYS A 210 -29.83 21.98 -5.77
CA LYS A 210 -30.93 21.22 -6.37
C LYS A 210 -30.74 20.93 -7.86
N SER A 211 -30.04 21.82 -8.57
CA SER A 211 -29.68 21.65 -9.97
C SER A 211 -28.86 20.38 -10.22
N LEU A 212 -28.15 19.88 -9.22
CA LEU A 212 -27.39 18.65 -9.28
C LEU A 212 -28.09 17.50 -8.52
N PHE A 213 -28.42 17.66 -7.24
CA PHE A 213 -28.91 16.51 -6.43
C PHE A 213 -30.27 15.96 -6.89
N ALA A 214 -31.15 16.81 -7.48
CA ALA A 214 -32.44 16.36 -8.02
C ALA A 214 -32.32 15.53 -9.32
N THR A 215 -31.11 15.36 -9.86
CA THR A 215 -30.91 14.71 -11.15
C THR A 215 -30.75 13.20 -11.05
N LYS A 216 -31.14 12.48 -12.11
CA LYS A 216 -30.86 11.05 -12.24
C LYS A 216 -29.37 10.73 -12.14
N ALA A 217 -28.50 11.62 -12.65
CA ALA A 217 -27.06 11.42 -12.63
C ALA A 217 -26.50 11.38 -11.19
N PHE A 218 -27.06 12.19 -10.29
CA PHE A 218 -26.69 12.21 -8.89
C PHE A 218 -27.15 10.94 -8.17
N ARG A 219 -28.42 10.56 -8.36
CA ARG A 219 -28.96 9.30 -7.79
C ARG A 219 -28.17 8.08 -8.28
N ASP A 220 -27.99 7.95 -9.60
CA ASP A 220 -27.24 6.84 -10.19
C ASP A 220 -25.79 6.78 -9.66
N TYR A 221 -25.18 7.90 -9.32
CA TYR A 221 -23.83 7.95 -8.76
C TYR A 221 -23.78 7.30 -7.37
N TRP A 222 -24.67 7.71 -6.47
CA TRP A 222 -24.70 7.22 -5.10
C TRP A 222 -25.24 5.78 -4.99
N GLU A 223 -26.23 5.39 -5.82
CA GLU A 223 -26.76 4.03 -5.86
C GLU A 223 -25.72 2.99 -6.34
N LYS A 224 -24.85 3.38 -7.27
CA LYS A 224 -23.84 2.49 -7.83
C LYS A 224 -22.52 2.48 -7.06
N LEU A 225 -22.46 3.24 -6.00
CA LEU A 225 -21.26 3.31 -5.16
C LEU A 225 -21.12 2.01 -4.38
N GLU A 226 -20.01 1.33 -4.56
CA GLU A 226 -19.69 0.11 -3.83
C GLU A 226 -19.23 0.43 -2.40
N ASP A 227 -19.63 -0.40 -1.44
CA ASP A 227 -19.03 -0.35 -0.11
C ASP A 227 -17.55 -0.74 -0.17
N THR A 228 -16.75 -0.06 0.60
CA THR A 228 -15.31 -0.25 0.60
C THR A 228 -14.84 -0.75 1.95
N ASP A 229 -13.93 -1.70 1.93
CA ASP A 229 -13.31 -2.33 3.10
C ASP A 229 -11.99 -1.66 3.52
N SER A 230 -11.53 -0.67 2.76
CA SER A 230 -10.31 0.06 3.06
C SER A 230 -10.41 1.55 2.75
N ARG A 231 -9.66 2.35 3.53
CA ARG A 231 -9.58 3.80 3.35
C ARG A 231 -9.12 4.18 1.94
N ASN A 232 -8.10 3.50 1.41
CA ASN A 232 -7.59 3.76 0.06
C ASN A 232 -8.64 3.53 -1.03
N LYS A 233 -9.47 2.49 -0.89
CA LYS A 233 -10.59 2.27 -1.82
C LYS A 233 -11.64 3.38 -1.70
N ALA A 234 -11.97 3.83 -0.50
CA ALA A 234 -12.92 4.93 -0.29
C ALA A 234 -12.42 6.23 -0.93
N ILE A 235 -11.15 6.59 -0.71
CA ILE A 235 -10.50 7.75 -1.32
C ILE A 235 -10.46 7.61 -2.84
N GLY A 236 -9.93 6.49 -3.37
CA GLY A 236 -9.68 6.30 -4.79
C GLY A 236 -10.94 6.15 -5.63
N LYS A 237 -11.96 5.45 -5.14
CA LYS A 237 -13.19 5.18 -5.88
C LYS A 237 -14.24 6.29 -5.77
N HIS A 238 -14.21 7.09 -4.70
CA HIS A 238 -15.26 8.06 -4.43
C HIS A 238 -14.75 9.48 -4.19
N GLU A 239 -14.02 9.75 -3.10
CA GLU A 239 -13.67 11.10 -2.69
C GLU A 239 -12.99 11.88 -3.82
N THR A 240 -11.96 11.31 -4.41
CA THR A 240 -11.18 11.92 -5.48
C THR A 240 -11.85 11.86 -6.85
N VAL A 241 -12.97 11.16 -6.96
CA VAL A 241 -13.71 10.93 -8.22
C VAL A 241 -14.92 11.85 -8.35
N PHE A 242 -15.60 12.19 -7.25
CA PHE A 242 -16.87 12.91 -7.24
C PHE A 242 -16.82 14.21 -8.08
N THR A 243 -15.90 15.10 -7.76
CA THR A 243 -15.77 16.39 -8.43
C THR A 243 -15.56 16.23 -9.93
N LYS A 244 -14.59 15.39 -10.32
CA LYS A 244 -14.25 15.16 -11.75
C LYS A 244 -15.39 14.48 -12.51
N HIS A 245 -16.15 13.60 -11.84
CA HIS A 245 -17.31 12.94 -12.43
C HIS A 245 -18.36 13.96 -12.85
N PHE A 246 -18.78 14.85 -11.93
CA PHE A 246 -19.80 15.86 -12.22
C PHE A 246 -19.29 17.01 -13.09
N GLU A 247 -18.02 17.40 -12.96
CA GLU A 247 -17.37 18.33 -13.87
C GLU A 247 -17.43 17.83 -15.32
N ASN A 248 -17.17 16.56 -15.57
CA ASN A 248 -17.26 15.95 -16.91
C ASN A 248 -18.70 15.91 -17.46
N LEU A 249 -19.71 15.99 -16.59
CA LEU A 249 -21.11 16.13 -16.95
C LEU A 249 -21.54 17.59 -17.12
N GLY A 250 -20.60 18.56 -16.98
CA GLY A 250 -20.81 19.99 -17.21
C GLY A 250 -21.31 20.77 -16.00
N TYR A 251 -21.30 20.19 -14.79
CA TYR A 251 -21.62 20.89 -13.56
C TYR A 251 -20.43 21.77 -13.12
N LYS A 252 -20.72 22.93 -12.53
CA LYS A 252 -19.74 23.89 -12.03
C LYS A 252 -19.53 23.69 -10.53
N HIS A 253 -18.29 23.79 -10.13
CA HIS A 253 -17.90 23.71 -8.73
C HIS A 253 -16.94 24.83 -8.35
N GLY A 254 -16.78 25.05 -7.06
CA GLY A 254 -15.87 26.03 -6.47
C GLY A 254 -15.49 25.68 -5.05
N ALA A 255 -14.48 26.36 -4.52
CA ALA A 255 -14.09 26.25 -3.13
C ALA A 255 -14.10 27.60 -2.43
N VAL A 256 -14.30 27.62 -1.10
CA VAL A 256 -14.16 28.79 -0.25
C VAL A 256 -12.71 29.27 -0.30
N SER A 257 -11.75 28.35 -0.20
CA SER A 257 -10.31 28.62 -0.27
C SER A 257 -9.82 29.16 -1.64
N GLY A 258 -10.73 29.37 -2.62
CA GLY A 258 -10.35 29.76 -3.97
C GLY A 258 -9.56 28.66 -4.66
N ASN A 259 -8.33 28.96 -5.09
CA ASN A 259 -7.42 28.00 -5.74
C ASN A 259 -6.44 27.34 -4.74
N ASN A 260 -6.54 27.62 -3.45
CA ASN A 260 -5.69 26.98 -2.45
C ASN A 260 -6.09 25.52 -2.25
N HIS A 261 -5.08 24.68 -2.06
CA HIS A 261 -5.26 23.26 -1.84
C HIS A 261 -5.38 22.92 -0.36
N ASP A 262 -5.83 21.70 -0.07
CA ASP A 262 -6.07 21.23 1.30
C ASP A 262 -4.80 21.22 2.17
N SER A 263 -3.63 21.06 1.58
CA SER A 263 -2.35 21.19 2.27
C SER A 263 -2.23 22.51 3.03
N ALA A 264 -2.77 23.62 2.48
CA ALA A 264 -2.77 24.91 3.18
C ALA A 264 -3.60 24.89 4.46
N MET A 265 -4.66 24.07 4.56
CA MET A 265 -5.48 23.91 5.75
C MET A 265 -4.70 23.35 6.95
N TYR A 266 -3.62 22.63 6.72
CA TYR A 266 -2.75 22.04 7.73
C TYR A 266 -1.49 22.86 7.98
N ILE A 267 -0.93 23.46 6.92
CA ILE A 267 0.36 24.16 6.96
C ILE A 267 0.18 25.63 7.32
N HIS A 268 -0.88 26.25 6.80
CA HIS A 268 -1.18 27.66 6.94
C HIS A 268 -2.61 27.92 7.46
N PRO A 269 -3.02 27.29 8.57
CA PRO A 269 -4.39 27.38 9.04
C PRO A 269 -4.80 28.81 9.43
N LEU A 270 -3.90 29.62 10.01
CA LEU A 270 -4.15 31.02 10.32
C LEU A 270 -4.33 31.85 9.03
N THR A 271 -3.44 31.66 8.07
CA THR A 271 -3.53 32.34 6.77
C THR A 271 -4.85 32.00 6.06
N MET A 272 -5.26 30.73 6.09
CA MET A 272 -6.53 30.30 5.50
C MET A 272 -7.74 30.94 6.18
N LEU A 273 -7.73 31.00 7.51
CA LEU A 273 -8.79 31.62 8.31
C LEU A 273 -8.85 33.13 8.09
N ARG A 274 -7.74 33.84 8.30
CA ARG A 274 -7.68 35.30 8.32
C ARG A 274 -7.73 35.93 6.92
N ASP A 275 -6.93 35.39 5.98
CA ASP A 275 -6.67 36.05 4.69
C ASP A 275 -7.58 35.51 3.57
N TYR A 276 -8.03 34.25 3.68
CA TYR A 276 -8.89 33.62 2.67
C TYR A 276 -10.34 33.40 3.13
N GLY A 277 -10.67 33.76 4.38
CA GLY A 277 -12.02 33.70 4.91
C GLY A 277 -12.56 32.26 5.05
N VAL A 278 -11.68 31.28 5.22
CA VAL A 278 -12.08 29.90 5.50
C VAL A 278 -12.56 29.81 6.95
N PRO A 279 -13.84 29.41 7.21
CA PRO A 279 -14.40 29.50 8.56
C PRO A 279 -14.00 28.34 9.48
N LEU A 280 -13.19 27.41 9.01
CA LEU A 280 -12.89 26.14 9.65
C LEU A 280 -11.39 25.90 9.74
N VAL A 281 -10.97 25.22 10.81
CA VAL A 281 -9.62 24.70 10.98
C VAL A 281 -9.68 23.17 11.01
N LYS A 282 -8.77 22.49 10.31
CA LYS A 282 -8.68 21.03 10.40
C LYS A 282 -8.33 20.60 11.82
N TYR A 283 -9.08 19.62 12.37
CA TYR A 283 -8.79 19.05 13.69
C TYR A 283 -7.32 18.66 13.85
N THR A 284 -6.78 17.97 12.85
CA THR A 284 -5.38 17.50 12.86
C THR A 284 -4.35 18.63 12.64
N ALA A 285 -4.75 19.83 12.21
CA ALA A 285 -3.82 20.96 12.12
C ALA A 285 -3.28 21.36 13.50
N PHE A 286 -4.06 21.21 14.55
CA PHE A 286 -3.64 21.50 15.93
C PHE A 286 -2.56 20.53 16.46
N SER A 287 -2.33 19.39 15.80
CA SER A 287 -1.20 18.51 16.13
C SER A 287 0.15 19.08 15.68
N ASN A 288 0.16 20.07 14.79
CA ASN A 288 1.36 20.72 14.26
C ASN A 288 1.77 21.94 15.11
N ASP A 289 1.73 21.81 16.43
CA ASP A 289 1.92 22.89 17.39
C ASP A 289 3.40 23.31 17.58
N THR A 290 4.35 22.54 17.01
CA THR A 290 5.78 22.84 17.04
C THR A 290 6.42 22.72 15.65
N ASP A 291 7.53 23.44 15.42
CA ASP A 291 8.28 23.37 14.15
C ASP A 291 8.84 21.95 13.88
N ASP A 292 9.17 21.21 14.92
CA ASP A 292 9.71 19.85 14.80
C ASP A 292 8.70 18.88 14.17
N LYS A 293 7.42 19.04 14.43
CA LYS A 293 6.37 18.21 13.83
C LYS A 293 6.25 18.39 12.33
N PHE A 294 6.50 19.59 11.81
CA PHE A 294 6.59 19.80 10.37
C PHE A 294 7.78 19.09 9.73
N SER A 295 8.88 18.96 10.43
CA SER A 295 10.06 18.23 9.93
C SER A 295 9.70 16.78 9.61
N TRP A 296 8.86 16.11 10.43
CA TRP A 296 8.36 14.76 10.14
C TRP A 296 7.41 14.69 8.94
N GLN A 297 6.90 15.81 8.48
CA GLN A 297 6.10 15.91 7.25
C GLN A 297 6.95 16.30 6.03
N GLY A 298 8.27 16.39 6.17
CA GLY A 298 9.18 16.83 5.12
C GLY A 298 9.06 18.33 4.82
N LEU A 299 8.56 19.13 5.77
CA LEU A 299 8.33 20.56 5.60
C LEU A 299 9.31 21.36 6.46
N GLU A 300 10.24 22.05 5.82
CA GLU A 300 11.14 23.03 6.48
C GLU A 300 10.42 24.37 6.67
N ARG A 301 9.41 24.40 7.56
CA ARG A 301 8.59 25.60 7.80
C ARG A 301 8.33 25.77 9.29
N LYS A 302 7.99 27.02 9.66
CA LYS A 302 7.51 27.34 11.00
C LYS A 302 6.00 27.10 11.08
N THR A 303 5.57 26.53 12.19
CA THR A 303 4.14 26.34 12.46
C THR A 303 3.42 27.68 12.65
N GLU A 304 2.19 27.76 12.16
CA GLU A 304 1.30 28.88 12.43
C GLU A 304 0.42 28.66 13.68
N VAL A 305 0.42 27.45 14.26
CA VAL A 305 -0.52 27.10 15.35
C VAL A 305 -0.41 28.01 16.56
N PRO A 306 0.78 28.40 17.09
CA PRO A 306 0.83 29.35 18.21
C PRO A 306 0.14 30.67 17.90
N LYS A 307 0.35 31.24 16.72
CA LYS A 307 -0.31 32.50 16.30
C LYS A 307 -1.79 32.30 15.99
N LEU A 308 -2.18 31.11 15.53
CA LEU A 308 -3.58 30.74 15.34
C LEU A 308 -4.32 30.74 16.67
N LEU A 309 -3.71 30.18 17.72
CA LEU A 309 -4.32 30.18 19.05
C LEU A 309 -4.54 31.62 19.58
N GLU A 310 -3.53 32.50 19.46
CA GLU A 310 -3.65 33.91 19.79
C GLU A 310 -4.79 34.60 19.01
N TYR A 311 -4.87 34.34 17.70
CA TYR A 311 -5.91 34.91 16.85
C TYR A 311 -7.31 34.40 17.24
N ILE A 312 -7.46 33.09 17.50
CA ILE A 312 -8.75 32.52 17.93
C ILE A 312 -9.20 33.18 19.25
N GLU A 313 -8.31 33.32 20.22
CA GLU A 313 -8.62 33.89 21.51
C GLU A 313 -8.97 35.38 21.44
N GLN A 314 -8.31 36.17 20.58
CA GLN A 314 -8.44 37.62 20.53
C GLN A 314 -9.46 38.12 19.51
N GLU A 315 -9.63 37.40 18.40
CA GLU A 315 -10.35 37.90 17.22
C GLU A 315 -11.57 37.04 16.85
N THR A 316 -11.89 35.98 17.61
CA THR A 316 -13.07 35.14 17.36
C THR A 316 -13.85 34.86 18.64
N ASP A 317 -15.13 34.50 18.50
CA ASP A 317 -15.97 34.09 19.63
C ASP A 317 -15.85 32.58 19.93
N TYR A 318 -14.93 31.86 19.27
CA TYR A 318 -14.79 30.42 19.45
C TYR A 318 -14.16 30.08 20.79
N PRO A 319 -14.72 29.14 21.60
CA PRO A 319 -14.23 28.86 22.95
C PRO A 319 -12.82 28.27 22.93
N ILE A 320 -11.81 29.04 23.36
CA ILE A 320 -10.40 28.59 23.39
C ILE A 320 -10.20 27.36 24.28
N ALA A 321 -11.04 27.18 25.30
CA ALA A 321 -11.03 25.97 26.14
C ALA A 321 -11.25 24.69 25.36
N VAL A 322 -12.10 24.70 24.32
CA VAL A 322 -12.35 23.56 23.43
C VAL A 322 -11.11 23.26 22.60
N ILE A 323 -10.41 24.29 22.11
CA ILE A 323 -9.15 24.09 21.37
C ILE A 323 -8.07 23.51 22.30
N ASN A 324 -7.95 23.98 23.53
CA ASN A 324 -7.01 23.42 24.50
C ASN A 324 -7.32 21.95 24.82
N GLN A 325 -8.60 21.58 24.89
CA GLN A 325 -9.00 20.17 25.03
C GLN A 325 -8.59 19.35 23.82
N ILE A 326 -8.85 19.85 22.59
CA ILE A 326 -8.42 19.19 21.35
C ILE A 326 -6.91 18.93 21.35
N MET A 327 -6.10 19.94 21.72
CA MET A 327 -4.65 19.80 21.78
C MET A 327 -4.22 18.79 22.85
N THR A 328 -4.92 18.75 23.97
CA THR A 328 -4.69 17.76 25.03
C THR A 328 -5.02 16.35 24.53
N ASP A 329 -6.16 16.18 23.87
CA ASP A 329 -6.58 14.89 23.32
C ASP A 329 -5.61 14.40 22.22
N LEU A 330 -5.12 15.32 21.38
CA LEU A 330 -4.13 15.01 20.35
C LEU A 330 -2.76 14.60 20.94
N ARG A 331 -2.35 15.21 22.06
CA ARG A 331 -1.13 14.84 22.79
C ARG A 331 -1.29 13.54 23.56
N ASN A 332 -2.47 13.32 24.15
CA ASN A 332 -2.79 12.12 24.94
C ASN A 332 -3.23 10.94 24.07
N LYS A 333 -3.47 11.14 22.78
CA LYS A 333 -3.59 10.00 21.87
C LYS A 333 -2.33 9.17 22.06
N ASN A 334 -2.47 8.05 22.77
CA ASN A 334 -1.47 6.99 22.83
C ASN A 334 -1.27 6.45 21.42
N ILE A 335 -0.51 7.18 20.62
CA ILE A 335 -0.03 6.69 19.35
C ILE A 335 0.97 5.63 19.73
N LYS A 336 0.53 4.38 19.60
CA LYS A 336 1.33 3.22 19.91
C LYS A 336 2.60 3.29 19.07
N GLU A 337 3.75 3.29 19.72
CA GLU A 337 5.02 3.20 19.01
C GLU A 337 5.02 1.95 18.13
N HIS A 338 5.59 2.06 16.95
CA HIS A 338 5.63 0.97 15.98
C HIS A 338 7.04 0.82 15.38
N ILE A 339 7.32 -0.35 14.85
CA ILE A 339 8.47 -0.57 13.99
C ILE A 339 8.03 -0.29 12.56
N LEU A 340 8.74 0.61 11.86
CA LEU A 340 8.47 0.94 10.47
C LEU A 340 9.40 0.16 9.54
N ILE A 341 8.84 -0.61 8.60
CA ILE A 341 9.59 -1.29 7.54
C ILE A 341 9.25 -0.61 6.20
N ILE A 342 10.28 -0.08 5.53
CA ILE A 342 10.17 0.55 4.20
C ILE A 342 10.70 -0.44 3.16
N ASP A 343 9.82 -0.90 2.26
CA ASP A 343 10.14 -1.85 1.19
C ASP A 343 10.58 -1.13 -0.09
N GLY A 344 11.85 -1.25 -0.47
CA GLY A 344 12.35 -0.71 -1.75
C GLY A 344 12.19 -1.65 -2.93
N VAL A 345 11.87 -2.92 -2.69
CA VAL A 345 11.61 -3.90 -3.75
C VAL A 345 10.17 -3.80 -4.27
N GLU A 346 9.22 -3.44 -3.40
CA GLU A 346 7.82 -3.16 -3.77
C GLU A 346 7.17 -4.29 -4.57
N ASN A 347 7.40 -5.51 -4.15
CA ASN A 347 6.88 -6.71 -4.79
C ASN A 347 7.32 -6.94 -6.26
N LYS A 348 8.30 -6.17 -6.76
CA LYS A 348 8.90 -6.41 -8.10
C LYS A 348 9.66 -7.73 -8.15
N ILE A 349 10.15 -8.18 -7.01
CA ILE A 349 10.72 -9.51 -6.77
C ILE A 349 9.94 -10.11 -5.59
N PRO A 350 8.81 -10.81 -5.85
CA PRO A 350 7.84 -11.18 -4.81
C PRO A 350 8.44 -11.99 -3.65
N GLN A 351 9.39 -12.87 -3.92
CA GLN A 351 10.06 -13.66 -2.88
C GLN A 351 10.88 -12.78 -1.93
N CYS A 352 11.49 -11.70 -2.42
CA CYS A 352 12.26 -10.78 -1.59
C CYS A 352 11.35 -10.00 -0.63
N THR A 353 10.30 -9.36 -1.12
CA THR A 353 9.29 -8.69 -0.28
C THR A 353 8.70 -9.65 0.74
N ARG A 354 8.32 -10.87 0.32
CA ARG A 354 7.74 -11.87 1.22
C ARG A 354 8.66 -12.23 2.39
N TYR A 355 9.90 -12.63 2.11
CA TYR A 355 10.81 -13.07 3.16
C TYR A 355 11.35 -11.92 4.01
N ARG A 356 11.69 -10.78 3.39
CA ARG A 356 12.36 -9.68 4.10
C ARG A 356 11.43 -8.64 4.70
N VAL A 357 10.21 -8.51 4.20
CA VAL A 357 9.24 -7.52 4.69
C VAL A 357 8.08 -8.22 5.39
N GLU A 358 7.34 -9.09 4.69
CA GLU A 358 6.12 -9.69 5.23
C GLU A 358 6.41 -10.68 6.36
N ASN A 359 7.32 -11.65 6.15
CA ASN A 359 7.66 -12.66 7.17
C ASN A 359 8.40 -12.04 8.36
N LYS A 360 9.24 -11.03 8.14
CA LYS A 360 9.85 -10.24 9.22
C LYS A 360 8.81 -9.49 10.05
N ALA A 361 7.85 -8.84 9.38
CA ALA A 361 6.76 -8.19 10.07
C ALA A 361 5.91 -9.19 10.88
N GLU A 362 5.67 -10.40 10.36
CA GLU A 362 5.02 -11.49 11.08
C GLU A 362 5.82 -11.91 12.32
N GLN A 363 7.13 -12.10 12.18
CA GLN A 363 8.03 -12.39 13.29
C GLN A 363 7.91 -11.35 14.41
N LEU A 364 8.10 -10.08 14.06
CA LEU A 364 8.06 -8.98 15.02
C LEU A 364 6.68 -8.83 15.68
N ARG A 365 5.60 -8.97 14.91
CA ARG A 365 4.22 -8.93 15.45
C ARG A 365 3.95 -10.09 16.41
N SER A 366 4.47 -11.27 16.13
CA SER A 366 4.32 -12.44 17.03
C SER A 366 5.03 -12.24 18.37
N LEU A 367 6.05 -11.39 18.41
CA LEU A 367 6.76 -10.97 19.62
C LEU A 367 6.12 -9.77 20.34
N GLY A 368 4.96 -9.29 19.86
CA GLY A 368 4.18 -8.24 20.52
C GLY A 368 4.43 -6.81 20.03
N TYR A 369 5.28 -6.61 19.02
CA TYR A 369 5.51 -5.29 18.43
C TYR A 369 4.38 -4.89 17.48
N ASP A 370 4.03 -3.61 17.46
CA ASP A 370 3.27 -3.04 16.35
C ASP A 370 4.22 -2.80 15.17
N VAL A 371 3.85 -3.24 13.96
CA VAL A 371 4.73 -3.18 12.78
C VAL A 371 3.97 -2.63 11.60
N TRP A 372 4.48 -1.55 11.04
CA TRP A 372 3.96 -0.94 9.82
C TRP A 372 4.90 -1.24 8.65
N THR A 373 4.32 -1.65 7.54
CA THR A 373 5.05 -1.89 6.29
C THR A 373 4.55 -0.93 5.23
N ILE A 374 5.46 -0.29 4.50
CA ILE A 374 5.11 0.65 3.43
C ILE A 374 6.10 0.51 2.28
N ASN A 375 5.61 0.66 1.05
CA ASN A 375 6.47 0.75 -0.12
C ASN A 375 7.27 2.06 -0.11
N ALA A 376 8.51 2.02 -0.55
CA ALA A 376 9.36 3.22 -0.61
C ALA A 376 8.76 4.33 -1.50
N SER A 377 8.06 3.95 -2.58
CA SER A 377 7.35 4.88 -3.47
C SER A 377 6.15 5.60 -2.81
N GLU A 378 5.59 5.00 -1.75
CA GLU A 378 4.43 5.53 -1.01
C GLU A 378 4.85 6.19 0.31
N PHE A 379 6.15 6.14 0.65
CA PHE A 379 6.66 6.63 1.92
C PHE A 379 6.47 8.13 2.06
N GLN A 380 5.97 8.55 3.22
CA GLN A 380 5.89 9.94 3.67
C GLN A 380 6.51 10.05 5.05
N MET A 381 7.18 11.17 5.34
CA MET A 381 7.92 11.37 6.59
C MET A 381 7.07 11.17 7.85
N GLY A 382 5.78 11.48 7.80
CA GLY A 382 4.84 11.29 8.92
C GLY A 382 4.71 9.84 9.40
N TYR A 383 4.98 8.85 8.57
CA TYR A 383 4.97 7.45 9.00
C TYR A 383 6.07 7.13 10.03
N ALA A 384 7.16 7.89 10.02
CA ALA A 384 8.28 7.68 10.92
C ALA A 384 8.20 8.51 12.22
N GLU A 385 7.23 9.42 12.35
CA GLU A 385 7.08 10.29 13.53
C GLU A 385 6.99 9.50 14.83
N HIS A 386 6.22 8.41 14.82
CA HIS A 386 6.01 7.54 15.98
C HIS A 386 6.70 6.18 15.86
N ALA A 387 7.60 6.02 14.90
CA ALA A 387 8.40 4.80 14.81
C ALA A 387 9.41 4.76 15.96
N SER A 388 9.49 3.63 16.67
CA SER A 388 10.56 3.33 17.61
C SER A 388 11.84 2.91 16.89
N HIS A 389 11.67 2.10 15.81
CA HIS A 389 12.75 1.58 14.97
C HIS A 389 12.34 1.71 13.51
N ILE A 390 13.31 1.98 12.63
CA ILE A 390 13.09 2.11 11.19
C ILE A 390 13.98 1.11 10.47
N ILE A 391 13.38 0.24 9.67
CA ILE A 391 14.07 -0.75 8.83
C ILE A 391 13.84 -0.37 7.38
N ILE A 392 14.90 -0.12 6.63
CA ILE A 392 14.86 0.21 5.21
C ILE A 392 15.39 -0.98 4.43
N TYR A 393 14.49 -1.70 3.74
CA TYR A 393 14.84 -2.87 2.98
C TYR A 393 15.15 -2.52 1.52
N ARG A 394 16.40 -2.80 1.10
CA ARG A 394 16.90 -2.77 -0.29
C ARG A 394 16.38 -1.57 -1.10
N THR A 395 16.47 -0.39 -0.51
CA THR A 395 16.07 0.89 -1.11
C THR A 395 17.30 1.68 -1.51
N GLY A 396 17.33 2.26 -2.70
CA GLY A 396 18.40 3.15 -3.13
C GLY A 396 18.38 4.47 -2.37
N TYR A 397 19.51 5.15 -2.33
CA TYR A 397 19.63 6.47 -1.74
C TYR A 397 18.69 7.48 -2.40
N SER A 398 17.99 8.25 -1.59
CA SER A 398 17.21 9.41 -2.01
C SER A 398 17.36 10.53 -0.99
N LYS A 399 17.11 11.78 -1.43
CA LYS A 399 17.12 12.93 -0.51
C LYS A 399 16.12 12.72 0.61
N GLN A 400 14.91 12.26 0.32
CA GLN A 400 13.87 12.02 1.31
C GLN A 400 14.29 11.02 2.39
N LEU A 401 14.92 9.92 2.00
CA LEU A 401 15.41 8.92 2.96
C LEU A 401 16.65 9.42 3.74
N ASN A 402 17.50 10.24 3.14
CA ASN A 402 18.59 10.90 3.86
C ASN A 402 18.06 11.88 4.91
N ASP A 403 17.03 12.65 4.57
CA ASP A 403 16.34 13.56 5.49
C ASP A 403 15.67 12.78 6.64
N LEU A 404 15.07 11.62 6.34
CA LEU A 404 14.54 10.67 7.33
C LEU A 404 15.62 10.21 8.30
N VAL A 405 16.76 9.70 7.79
CA VAL A 405 17.85 9.21 8.63
C VAL A 405 18.44 10.33 9.49
N THR A 406 18.58 11.52 8.92
CA THR A 406 19.08 12.69 9.65
C THR A 406 18.13 13.06 10.80
N LEU A 407 16.84 13.06 10.55
CA LEU A 407 15.83 13.39 11.55
C LEU A 407 15.72 12.28 12.61
N ALA A 408 15.77 11.00 12.20
CA ALA A 408 15.76 9.86 13.11
C ALA A 408 16.94 9.92 14.09
N LYS A 409 18.15 10.23 13.61
CA LYS A 409 19.34 10.44 14.45
C LYS A 409 19.17 11.56 15.47
N LYS A 410 18.54 12.69 15.07
CA LYS A 410 18.23 13.80 15.96
C LYS A 410 17.36 13.36 17.15
N TYR A 411 16.45 12.40 16.94
CA TYR A 411 15.54 11.88 17.93
C TYR A 411 15.96 10.54 18.53
N ASN A 412 17.20 10.11 18.30
CA ASN A 412 17.75 8.82 18.78
C ASN A 412 16.94 7.60 18.35
N LYS A 413 16.31 7.65 17.16
CA LYS A 413 15.59 6.52 16.58
C LYS A 413 16.54 5.72 15.70
N PRO A 414 16.79 4.45 15.99
CA PRO A 414 17.71 3.63 15.21
C PRO A 414 17.17 3.35 13.81
N VAL A 415 18.04 3.47 12.80
CA VAL A 415 17.72 3.19 11.40
C VAL A 415 18.63 2.06 10.91
N TYR A 416 18.01 0.97 10.49
CA TYR A 416 18.68 -0.22 9.99
C TYR A 416 18.50 -0.33 8.48
N TYR A 417 19.58 -0.70 7.78
CA TYR A 417 19.52 -1.07 6.37
C TYR A 417 19.50 -2.58 6.22
N ASP A 418 18.43 -3.11 5.67
CA ASP A 418 18.25 -4.55 5.44
C ASP A 418 18.60 -4.90 3.99
N ILE A 419 19.52 -5.85 3.82
CA ILE A 419 19.93 -6.33 2.50
C ILE A 419 20.21 -7.84 2.54
N ASP A 420 19.73 -8.54 1.55
CA ASP A 420 19.74 -10.00 1.43
C ASP A 420 20.63 -10.53 0.29
N ASP A 421 21.37 -9.64 -0.39
CA ASP A 421 22.25 -9.96 -1.50
C ASP A 421 23.48 -9.03 -1.55
N LEU A 422 24.56 -9.44 -2.23
CA LEU A 422 25.80 -8.66 -2.37
C LEU A 422 25.69 -7.60 -3.48
N VAL A 423 24.67 -6.76 -3.44
CA VAL A 423 24.42 -5.69 -4.43
C VAL A 423 24.70 -4.30 -3.88
N ILE A 424 25.64 -4.18 -2.94
CA ILE A 424 25.98 -2.93 -2.24
C ILE A 424 27.24 -2.24 -2.77
N ASP A 425 28.05 -2.95 -3.55
CA ASP A 425 29.30 -2.45 -4.12
C ASP A 425 29.54 -3.13 -5.46
N VAL A 426 29.97 -2.36 -6.46
CA VAL A 426 30.24 -2.83 -7.82
C VAL A 426 31.34 -3.89 -7.84
N LYS A 427 32.28 -3.87 -6.88
CA LYS A 427 33.32 -4.91 -6.78
C LYS A 427 32.80 -6.33 -6.67
N TYR A 428 31.59 -6.51 -6.07
CA TYR A 428 30.93 -7.81 -6.02
C TYR A 428 30.19 -8.09 -7.32
N THR A 429 29.40 -7.16 -7.79
CA THR A 429 28.54 -7.36 -8.96
C THR A 429 29.32 -7.50 -10.26
N ASP A 430 30.53 -6.97 -10.35
CA ASP A 430 31.46 -7.19 -11.47
C ASP A 430 31.92 -8.65 -11.60
N LEU A 431 31.76 -9.46 -10.56
CA LEU A 431 32.06 -10.90 -10.61
C LEU A 431 30.93 -11.74 -11.21
N LEU A 432 29.75 -11.14 -11.43
CA LEU A 432 28.62 -11.85 -12.03
C LEU A 432 28.75 -11.89 -13.57
N GLN A 433 28.69 -13.08 -14.17
CA GLN A 433 28.69 -13.24 -15.62
C GLN A 433 27.62 -12.39 -16.29
N TYR A 434 26.40 -12.38 -15.74
CA TYR A 434 25.29 -11.56 -16.22
C TYR A 434 25.66 -10.09 -16.41
N THR A 435 26.40 -9.49 -15.49
CA THR A 435 26.77 -8.06 -15.57
C THR A 435 27.82 -7.78 -16.63
N GLN A 436 28.61 -8.78 -17.01
CA GLN A 436 29.61 -8.70 -18.08
C GLN A 436 28.97 -8.78 -19.48
N GLU A 437 27.78 -9.34 -19.59
CA GLU A 437 27.01 -9.50 -20.84
C GLU A 437 26.09 -8.29 -21.11
N LEU A 438 25.97 -7.36 -20.17
CA LEU A 438 25.17 -6.15 -20.33
C LEU A 438 25.76 -5.18 -21.35
N SER A 439 24.91 -4.42 -22.05
CA SER A 439 25.36 -3.27 -22.82
C SER A 439 26.03 -2.22 -21.90
N GLU A 440 26.88 -1.35 -22.46
CA GLU A 440 27.55 -0.29 -21.68
C GLU A 440 26.55 0.57 -20.92
N ILE A 441 25.42 0.91 -21.53
CA ILE A 441 24.36 1.74 -20.92
C ILE A 441 23.68 0.97 -19.78
N ASP A 442 23.33 -0.30 -20.01
CA ASP A 442 22.65 -1.12 -18.99
C ASP A 442 23.58 -1.40 -17.81
N LYS A 443 24.86 -1.65 -18.08
CA LYS A 443 25.90 -1.82 -17.04
C LYS A 443 26.05 -0.54 -16.20
N MET A 444 26.10 0.62 -16.84
CA MET A 444 26.19 1.90 -16.13
C MET A 444 24.96 2.14 -15.22
N ASN A 445 23.76 1.83 -15.72
CA ASN A 445 22.53 1.96 -14.94
C ASN A 445 22.49 0.96 -13.78
N TYR A 446 22.89 -0.27 -14.02
CA TYR A 446 22.98 -1.31 -13.00
C TYR A 446 23.94 -0.91 -11.88
N ASP A 447 25.17 -0.49 -12.25
CA ASP A 447 26.19 -0.03 -11.30
C ASP A 447 25.75 1.20 -10.50
N ALA A 448 25.02 2.12 -11.13
CA ALA A 448 24.44 3.27 -10.43
C ALA A 448 23.43 2.83 -9.37
N GLY A 449 22.60 1.82 -9.66
CA GLY A 449 21.68 1.21 -8.70
C GLY A 449 22.42 0.56 -7.52
N VAL A 450 23.48 -0.21 -7.81
CA VAL A 450 24.31 -0.86 -6.79
C VAL A 450 24.98 0.18 -5.88
N ARG A 451 25.57 1.23 -6.45
CA ARG A 451 26.15 2.33 -5.65
C ARG A 451 25.12 3.01 -4.78
N SER A 452 23.91 3.23 -5.31
CA SER A 452 22.81 3.84 -4.56
C SER A 452 22.38 3.01 -3.34
N TYR A 453 22.43 1.67 -3.43
CA TYR A 453 22.22 0.80 -2.26
C TYR A 453 23.36 0.93 -1.24
N GLY A 454 24.62 0.98 -1.69
CA GLY A 454 25.77 1.21 -0.84
C GLY A 454 25.74 2.56 -0.12
N ASP A 455 25.33 3.61 -0.83
CA ASP A 455 25.16 4.95 -0.26
C ASP A 455 24.07 4.95 0.84
N MET A 456 22.96 4.24 0.62
CA MET A 456 21.91 4.12 1.63
C MET A 456 22.40 3.33 2.84
N LEU A 457 23.07 2.22 2.64
CA LEU A 457 23.72 1.45 3.72
C LEU A 457 24.64 2.36 4.56
N ASN A 458 25.45 3.19 3.92
CA ASN A 458 26.43 4.04 4.60
C ASN A 458 25.81 5.06 5.54
N ILE A 459 24.65 5.62 5.23
CA ILE A 459 24.00 6.63 6.08
C ILE A 459 23.19 6.02 7.24
N CYS A 460 22.74 4.77 7.16
CA CYS A 460 22.02 4.07 8.24
C CYS A 460 22.94 3.76 9.43
N ASP A 461 22.37 3.47 10.61
CA ASP A 461 23.12 3.23 11.83
C ASP A 461 23.73 1.82 11.88
N ALA A 462 23.01 0.84 11.37
CA ALA A 462 23.42 -0.56 11.33
C ALA A 462 22.86 -1.28 10.10
N ALA A 463 23.32 -2.48 9.86
CA ALA A 463 22.81 -3.35 8.81
C ALA A 463 22.07 -4.58 9.38
N ILE A 464 21.12 -5.10 8.60
CA ILE A 464 20.46 -6.38 8.82
C ILE A 464 20.72 -7.25 7.60
N THR A 465 20.94 -8.54 7.82
CA THR A 465 21.16 -9.48 6.71
C THR A 465 20.77 -10.91 7.07
N THR A 466 20.85 -11.81 6.06
CA THR A 466 20.26 -13.16 6.15
C THR A 466 21.24 -14.28 6.48
N THR A 467 22.53 -14.15 6.16
CA THR A 467 23.51 -15.24 6.24
C THR A 467 24.80 -14.79 6.88
N ALA A 468 25.58 -15.74 7.42
CA ALA A 468 26.88 -15.43 8.02
C ALA A 468 27.86 -14.82 7.01
N LYS A 469 27.84 -15.29 5.75
CA LYS A 469 28.71 -14.73 4.71
C LYS A 469 28.36 -13.29 4.39
N LEU A 470 27.08 -12.97 4.24
CA LEU A 470 26.62 -11.58 4.06
C LEU A 470 26.98 -10.70 5.26
N LYS A 471 26.85 -11.22 6.47
CA LYS A 471 27.23 -10.51 7.68
C LYS A 471 28.73 -10.19 7.69
N GLU A 472 29.58 -11.17 7.35
CA GLU A 472 31.04 -10.98 7.22
C GLU A 472 31.37 -9.86 6.21
N GLU A 473 30.76 -9.89 5.01
CA GLU A 473 31.01 -8.89 3.98
C GLU A 473 30.49 -7.50 4.38
N LEU A 474 29.32 -7.41 5.01
CA LEU A 474 28.73 -6.16 5.47
C LEU A 474 29.51 -5.51 6.62
N GLN A 475 30.24 -6.31 7.44
CA GLN A 475 31.11 -5.81 8.50
C GLN A 475 32.26 -4.96 7.97
N HIS A 476 32.61 -5.05 6.67
CA HIS A 476 33.54 -4.14 6.02
C HIS A 476 32.99 -2.71 5.84
N TYR A 477 31.67 -2.54 5.92
CA TYR A 477 30.98 -1.26 5.70
C TYR A 477 30.32 -0.73 6.99
N LYS A 478 29.93 -1.62 7.90
CA LYS A 478 29.18 -1.30 9.14
C LYS A 478 29.76 -2.03 10.34
N ASN A 479 29.94 -1.31 11.44
CA ASN A 479 30.39 -1.90 12.70
C ASN A 479 29.34 -2.79 13.35
N LYS A 480 28.04 -2.47 13.17
CA LYS A 480 26.91 -3.24 13.68
C LYS A 480 26.18 -3.89 12.51
N VAL A 481 26.17 -5.22 12.48
CA VAL A 481 25.43 -6.02 11.51
C VAL A 481 24.70 -7.14 12.25
N PHE A 482 23.38 -7.15 12.14
CA PHE A 482 22.51 -8.11 12.79
C PHE A 482 22.05 -9.19 11.82
N MET A 483 22.12 -10.43 12.25
CA MET A 483 21.59 -11.54 11.47
C MET A 483 20.10 -11.73 11.77
N ASN A 484 19.30 -11.71 10.73
CA ASN A 484 17.88 -12.06 10.74
C ASN A 484 17.62 -12.92 9.51
N ARG A 485 17.64 -14.25 9.71
CA ARG A 485 17.50 -15.24 8.64
C ARG A 485 16.13 -15.18 7.99
N ASN A 486 16.03 -15.75 6.79
CA ASN A 486 14.75 -15.93 6.14
C ASN A 486 13.96 -17.03 6.87
N LEU A 487 12.76 -16.71 7.31
CA LEU A 487 11.90 -17.59 8.09
C LEU A 487 10.63 -17.96 7.32
N ALA A 488 10.11 -19.15 7.57
CA ALA A 488 8.82 -19.58 7.02
C ALA A 488 7.67 -18.85 7.73
N SER A 489 6.74 -18.27 6.95
CA SER A 489 5.53 -17.69 7.51
C SER A 489 4.54 -18.76 8.00
N LYS A 490 3.64 -18.39 8.90
CA LYS A 490 2.52 -19.23 9.33
C LYS A 490 1.67 -19.73 8.15
N GLN A 491 1.50 -18.88 7.14
CA GLN A 491 0.78 -19.27 5.92
C GLN A 491 1.53 -20.35 5.14
N LEU A 492 2.85 -20.24 4.99
CA LEU A 492 3.67 -21.25 4.31
C LEU A 492 3.60 -22.59 5.07
N VAL A 493 3.75 -22.55 6.40
CA VAL A 493 3.61 -23.75 7.27
C VAL A 493 2.23 -24.38 7.12
N CYS A 494 1.17 -23.57 7.11
CA CYS A 494 -0.21 -24.06 6.93
C CYS A 494 -0.45 -24.69 5.57
N LEU A 495 0.08 -24.11 4.49
CA LEU A 495 -0.02 -24.68 3.15
C LEU A 495 0.76 -25.99 3.03
N SER A 496 1.97 -26.02 3.58
CA SER A 496 2.85 -27.20 3.58
C SER A 496 2.24 -28.36 4.35
N SER A 497 1.62 -28.10 5.52
CA SER A 497 1.00 -29.14 6.35
C SER A 497 -0.15 -29.91 5.67
N LYS A 498 -0.79 -29.31 4.65
CA LYS A 498 -1.88 -29.92 3.88
C LYS A 498 -1.40 -30.88 2.81
N VAL A 499 -0.12 -30.83 2.49
CA VAL A 499 0.47 -31.54 1.32
C VAL A 499 1.77 -32.28 1.72
N ILE A 500 1.91 -32.66 3.00
CA ILE A 500 3.08 -33.42 3.47
C ILE A 500 3.25 -34.70 2.65
N LYS A 501 4.49 -35.00 2.27
CA LYS A 501 4.86 -36.18 1.50
C LYS A 501 4.36 -37.48 2.19
N ASP A 502 3.61 -38.27 1.44
CA ASP A 502 3.16 -39.60 1.88
C ASP A 502 4.17 -40.67 1.41
N TYR A 503 4.89 -41.24 2.33
CA TYR A 503 5.87 -42.29 2.06
C TYR A 503 5.28 -43.70 2.09
N GLU A 504 4.07 -43.88 2.60
CA GLU A 504 3.43 -45.20 2.65
C GLU A 504 2.91 -45.63 1.30
N HIS A 505 2.37 -44.69 0.53
CA HIS A 505 1.79 -44.90 -0.79
C HIS A 505 2.72 -44.45 -1.94
N GLN A 506 4.04 -44.49 -1.73
CA GLN A 506 5.02 -44.07 -2.71
C GLN A 506 5.08 -45.06 -3.90
N GLU A 507 5.00 -44.54 -5.12
CA GLU A 507 5.18 -45.29 -6.36
C GLU A 507 6.63 -45.82 -6.49
N GLU A 508 6.85 -46.79 -7.39
CA GLU A 508 8.20 -47.30 -7.73
C GLU A 508 9.10 -46.27 -8.41
N ARG A 509 8.50 -45.18 -8.92
CA ARG A 509 9.23 -44.06 -9.55
C ARG A 509 9.82 -43.14 -8.50
N ILE A 510 11.04 -42.70 -8.74
CA ILE A 510 11.73 -41.70 -7.91
C ILE A 510 11.79 -40.38 -8.68
N ARG A 511 11.27 -39.33 -8.10
CA ARG A 511 11.19 -38.00 -8.71
C ARG A 511 12.21 -37.05 -8.08
N LEU A 512 13.13 -36.54 -8.90
CA LEU A 512 14.09 -35.54 -8.55
C LEU A 512 13.50 -34.17 -8.85
N GLY A 513 13.51 -33.22 -7.93
CA GLY A 513 12.97 -31.87 -8.14
C GLY A 513 14.07 -30.80 -8.16
N TYR A 514 14.10 -30.01 -9.22
CA TYR A 514 14.90 -28.80 -9.31
C TYR A 514 14.00 -27.59 -9.47
N PHE A 515 14.01 -26.69 -8.46
CA PHE A 515 13.13 -25.52 -8.40
C PHE A 515 13.94 -24.26 -8.70
N SER A 516 13.78 -23.70 -9.91
CA SER A 516 14.48 -22.51 -10.37
C SER A 516 13.65 -21.26 -10.20
N GLY A 517 14.13 -20.27 -9.43
CA GLY A 517 13.46 -19.00 -9.23
C GLY A 517 13.84 -17.90 -10.25
N SER A 518 14.95 -18.07 -10.99
CA SER A 518 15.44 -17.08 -11.95
C SER A 518 16.41 -17.71 -12.97
N ILE A 519 16.64 -16.99 -14.08
CA ILE A 519 17.57 -17.41 -15.17
C ILE A 519 19.01 -17.59 -14.66
N THR A 520 19.44 -16.90 -13.61
CA THR A 520 20.79 -17.04 -13.01
C THR A 520 21.05 -18.42 -12.39
N HIS A 521 20.08 -19.32 -12.37
CA HIS A 521 20.23 -20.67 -11.84
C HIS A 521 20.76 -21.70 -12.87
N ASN A 522 20.94 -21.32 -14.12
CA ASN A 522 21.48 -22.23 -15.15
C ASN A 522 22.86 -22.76 -14.78
N GLU A 523 23.78 -21.89 -14.32
CA GLU A 523 25.12 -22.30 -13.86
C GLU A 523 25.09 -23.29 -12.69
N ASN A 524 24.15 -23.09 -11.76
CA ASN A 524 24.00 -23.99 -10.62
C ASN A 524 23.47 -25.37 -11.04
N PHE A 525 22.61 -25.46 -12.07
CA PHE A 525 22.17 -26.72 -12.62
C PHE A 525 23.28 -27.43 -13.39
N ASP A 526 24.15 -26.68 -14.08
CA ASP A 526 25.30 -27.25 -14.81
C ASP A 526 26.26 -28.01 -13.89
N LEU A 527 26.40 -27.60 -12.62
CA LEU A 527 27.21 -28.30 -11.62
C LEU A 527 26.77 -29.77 -11.46
N ILE A 528 25.47 -30.03 -11.51
CA ILE A 528 24.91 -31.37 -11.28
C ILE A 528 24.53 -32.09 -12.57
N ARG A 529 24.62 -31.41 -13.74
CA ARG A 529 24.20 -31.94 -15.05
C ARG A 529 24.76 -33.34 -15.33
N GLY A 530 26.06 -33.53 -15.20
CA GLY A 530 26.71 -34.80 -15.45
C GLY A 530 26.26 -35.90 -14.48
N ALA A 531 26.05 -35.58 -13.21
CA ALA A 531 25.56 -36.57 -12.24
C ALA A 531 24.12 -36.97 -12.54
N VAL A 532 23.25 -36.02 -12.86
CA VAL A 532 21.84 -36.30 -13.19
C VAL A 532 21.72 -37.11 -14.47
N LEU A 533 22.49 -36.81 -15.54
CA LEU A 533 22.49 -37.60 -16.77
C LEU A 533 22.90 -39.06 -16.48
N LYS A 534 23.93 -39.31 -15.71
CA LYS A 534 24.34 -40.68 -15.33
C LYS A 534 23.25 -41.42 -14.54
N ILE A 535 22.50 -40.70 -13.67
CA ILE A 535 21.37 -41.27 -12.94
C ILE A 535 20.24 -41.65 -13.88
N LEU A 536 19.85 -40.78 -14.83
CA LEU A 536 18.78 -41.04 -15.77
C LEU A 536 19.15 -42.21 -16.71
N GLU A 537 20.43 -42.33 -17.09
CA GLU A 537 20.93 -43.46 -17.87
C GLU A 537 20.86 -44.80 -17.09
N LYS A 538 21.25 -44.74 -15.80
CA LYS A 538 21.33 -45.94 -14.94
C LYS A 538 19.96 -46.41 -14.43
N TYR A 539 19.02 -45.50 -14.19
CA TYR A 539 17.75 -45.76 -13.54
C TYR A 539 16.58 -45.29 -14.39
N SER A 540 15.95 -46.20 -15.14
CA SER A 540 14.79 -45.91 -15.98
C SER A 540 13.51 -45.51 -15.22
N ASN A 541 13.48 -45.79 -13.91
CA ASN A 541 12.39 -45.41 -13.00
C ASN A 541 12.62 -44.07 -12.30
N VAL A 542 13.65 -43.31 -12.66
CA VAL A 542 13.91 -41.95 -12.14
C VAL A 542 13.36 -40.92 -13.11
N GLU A 543 12.67 -39.93 -12.59
CA GLU A 543 12.16 -38.75 -13.33
C GLU A 543 12.81 -37.46 -12.77
N LEU A 544 13.13 -36.53 -13.68
CA LEU A 544 13.59 -35.18 -13.32
C LEU A 544 12.48 -34.17 -13.54
N HIS A 545 12.02 -33.54 -12.48
CA HIS A 545 11.04 -32.46 -12.49
C HIS A 545 11.76 -31.10 -12.43
N LEU A 546 11.58 -30.30 -13.45
CA LEU A 546 12.14 -28.97 -13.59
C LEU A 546 11.02 -27.94 -13.43
N VAL A 547 11.12 -27.06 -12.45
CA VAL A 547 10.10 -26.06 -12.14
C VAL A 547 10.67 -24.67 -12.30
N GLY A 548 10.00 -23.82 -13.09
CA GLY A 548 10.37 -22.43 -13.31
C GLY A 548 11.24 -22.21 -14.55
N HIS A 549 12.10 -21.20 -14.50
CA HIS A 549 12.94 -20.80 -15.65
C HIS A 549 14.27 -21.58 -15.65
N LEU A 550 14.43 -22.47 -16.60
CA LEU A 550 15.67 -23.19 -16.86
C LEU A 550 15.78 -23.52 -18.36
N ASP A 551 16.93 -23.24 -18.95
CA ASP A 551 17.28 -23.69 -20.28
C ASP A 551 17.74 -25.13 -20.18
N ILE A 552 16.92 -26.06 -20.70
CA ILE A 552 17.21 -27.50 -20.64
C ILE A 552 18.34 -27.82 -21.65
N PRO A 553 19.51 -28.31 -21.20
CA PRO A 553 20.59 -28.66 -22.10
C PRO A 553 20.22 -29.76 -23.10
N GLU A 554 20.79 -29.70 -24.30
CA GLU A 554 20.41 -30.60 -25.44
C GLU A 554 20.58 -32.08 -25.12
N GLU A 555 21.53 -32.43 -24.28
CA GLU A 555 21.84 -33.81 -23.87
C GLU A 555 20.67 -34.48 -23.16
N PHE A 556 19.82 -33.73 -22.50
CA PHE A 556 18.63 -34.25 -21.82
C PHE A 556 17.53 -34.73 -22.79
N ARG A 557 17.58 -34.37 -24.08
CA ARG A 557 16.63 -34.84 -25.07
C ARG A 557 16.61 -36.36 -25.21
N ALA A 558 17.73 -37.02 -24.94
CA ALA A 558 17.81 -38.49 -24.95
C ALA A 558 16.93 -39.12 -23.85
N TYR A 559 16.54 -38.36 -22.84
CA TYR A 559 15.79 -38.79 -21.67
C TYR A 559 14.42 -38.09 -21.54
N GLU A 560 13.85 -37.66 -22.68
CA GLU A 560 12.59 -36.89 -22.72
C GLU A 560 11.44 -37.58 -21.94
N ASN A 561 11.40 -38.92 -21.95
CA ASN A 561 10.40 -39.71 -21.22
C ASN A 561 10.59 -39.71 -19.69
N GLN A 562 11.73 -39.22 -19.20
CA GLN A 562 12.07 -39.09 -17.78
C GLN A 562 12.11 -37.59 -17.33
N LEU A 563 11.72 -36.65 -18.22
CA LEU A 563 11.69 -35.23 -17.93
C LEU A 563 10.26 -34.74 -17.79
N VAL A 564 10.01 -33.98 -16.72
CA VAL A 564 8.74 -33.31 -16.49
C VAL A 564 9.02 -31.81 -16.23
N ALA A 565 8.61 -30.99 -17.18
CA ALA A 565 8.76 -29.52 -17.05
C ALA A 565 7.48 -28.90 -16.55
N HIS A 566 7.62 -28.03 -15.55
CA HIS A 566 6.54 -27.23 -14.97
C HIS A 566 6.83 -25.75 -15.19
N ASN A 567 5.81 -24.98 -15.51
CA ASN A 567 5.91 -23.52 -15.54
C ASN A 567 6.20 -22.95 -14.16
N TYR A 568 6.64 -21.68 -14.12
CA TYR A 568 6.70 -20.92 -12.88
C TYR A 568 5.30 -20.87 -12.24
N VAL A 569 5.23 -21.14 -10.92
CA VAL A 569 3.99 -21.14 -10.16
C VAL A 569 4.04 -20.09 -9.05
N ASP A 570 2.86 -19.68 -8.58
CA ASP A 570 2.77 -18.86 -7.38
C ASP A 570 3.34 -19.63 -6.16
N TRP A 571 3.99 -18.92 -5.25
CA TRP A 571 4.61 -19.54 -4.08
C TRP A 571 3.63 -20.34 -3.20
N LYS A 572 2.33 -20.04 -3.27
CA LYS A 572 1.30 -20.78 -2.53
C LYS A 572 1.07 -22.19 -3.09
N GLU A 573 1.37 -22.39 -4.35
CA GLU A 573 1.28 -23.68 -5.04
C GLU A 573 2.58 -24.48 -4.92
N LEU A 574 3.70 -23.81 -4.60
CA LEU A 574 5.02 -24.43 -4.54
C LEU A 574 5.11 -25.61 -3.54
N PRO A 575 4.53 -25.56 -2.31
CA PRO A 575 4.52 -26.70 -1.41
C PRO A 575 3.91 -27.97 -2.02
N ALA A 576 2.81 -27.82 -2.80
CA ALA A 576 2.17 -28.96 -3.46
C ALA A 576 3.04 -29.57 -4.56
N LEU A 577 3.80 -28.76 -5.30
CA LEU A 577 4.76 -29.27 -6.29
C LEU A 577 5.97 -29.94 -5.63
N ILE A 578 6.53 -29.34 -4.58
CA ILE A 578 7.67 -29.93 -3.86
C ILE A 578 7.26 -31.26 -3.23
N SER A 579 6.06 -31.40 -2.68
CA SER A 579 5.61 -32.66 -2.06
C SER A 579 5.49 -33.83 -3.07
N GLN A 580 5.40 -33.56 -4.37
CA GLN A 580 5.33 -34.58 -5.41
C GLN A 580 6.70 -35.20 -5.75
N VAL A 581 7.80 -34.50 -5.46
CA VAL A 581 9.14 -35.05 -5.69
C VAL A 581 9.65 -35.85 -4.47
N ASP A 582 10.64 -36.70 -4.69
CA ASP A 582 11.22 -37.57 -3.67
C ASP A 582 12.54 -37.04 -3.14
N ILE A 583 13.21 -36.21 -3.91
CA ILE A 583 14.49 -35.58 -3.60
C ILE A 583 14.49 -34.16 -4.15
N ASN A 584 14.72 -33.17 -3.31
CA ASN A 584 14.94 -31.77 -3.70
C ASN A 584 16.42 -31.53 -3.98
N LEU A 585 16.74 -30.97 -5.14
CA LEU A 585 18.10 -30.65 -5.57
C LEU A 585 18.39 -29.14 -5.38
N ALA A 586 19.43 -28.84 -4.59
CA ALA A 586 19.82 -27.46 -4.29
C ALA A 586 21.32 -27.23 -4.56
N PRO A 587 21.78 -27.36 -5.82
CA PRO A 587 23.18 -27.10 -6.17
C PRO A 587 23.48 -25.60 -6.13
N LEU A 588 24.70 -25.27 -5.71
CA LEU A 588 25.29 -23.94 -5.77
C LEU A 588 26.75 -24.07 -6.23
N VAL A 589 27.12 -23.38 -7.30
CA VAL A 589 28.52 -23.23 -7.74
C VAL A 589 29.27 -22.39 -6.72
N ASP A 590 30.52 -22.74 -6.41
CA ASP A 590 31.33 -21.99 -5.46
C ASP A 590 31.66 -20.60 -6.01
N SER A 591 30.97 -19.60 -5.47
CA SER A 591 31.18 -18.19 -5.72
C SER A 591 30.77 -17.39 -4.48
N ILE A 592 31.32 -16.18 -4.31
CA ILE A 592 30.97 -15.31 -3.19
C ILE A 592 29.48 -15.04 -3.10
N PHE A 593 28.80 -14.93 -4.26
CA PHE A 593 27.35 -14.74 -4.32
C PHE A 593 26.58 -15.96 -3.84
N ASN A 594 26.99 -17.14 -4.26
CA ASN A 594 26.31 -18.38 -3.86
C ASN A 594 26.61 -18.76 -2.39
N GLN A 595 27.81 -18.43 -1.88
CA GLN A 595 28.11 -18.52 -0.44
C GLN A 595 27.21 -17.63 0.41
N ALA A 596 26.74 -16.51 -0.17
CA ALA A 596 25.84 -15.57 0.48
C ALA A 596 24.34 -15.94 0.39
N LYS A 597 23.97 -16.96 -0.40
CA LYS A 597 22.57 -17.39 -0.55
C LYS A 597 22.03 -18.05 0.72
N SER A 598 20.75 -17.81 1.01
CA SER A 598 20.06 -18.40 2.14
C SER A 598 19.56 -19.83 1.85
N GLU A 599 19.26 -20.56 2.92
CA GLU A 599 18.82 -21.95 2.93
C GLU A 599 17.33 -22.17 2.60
N ILE A 600 16.64 -21.21 1.99
CA ILE A 600 15.19 -21.25 1.72
C ILE A 600 14.75 -22.53 1.01
N LYS A 601 15.51 -23.02 0.03
CA LYS A 601 15.16 -24.25 -0.70
C LYS A 601 15.08 -25.49 0.20
N TRP A 602 15.93 -25.56 1.22
CA TRP A 602 15.88 -26.60 2.24
C TRP A 602 14.68 -26.41 3.18
N ILE A 603 14.39 -25.17 3.59
CA ILE A 603 13.24 -24.87 4.44
C ILE A 603 11.94 -25.27 3.73
N GLU A 604 11.75 -24.84 2.49
CA GLU A 604 10.53 -25.13 1.70
C GLU A 604 10.33 -26.64 1.48
N ALA A 605 11.39 -27.37 1.16
CA ALA A 605 11.34 -28.83 0.98
C ALA A 605 11.12 -29.57 2.30
N GLY A 606 11.80 -29.18 3.36
CA GLY A 606 11.67 -29.83 4.67
C GLY A 606 10.29 -29.65 5.30
N LEU A 607 9.61 -28.51 5.06
CA LEU A 607 8.23 -28.28 5.53
C LEU A 607 7.21 -29.27 4.94
N VAL A 608 7.46 -29.82 3.77
CA VAL A 608 6.62 -30.87 3.15
C VAL A 608 7.24 -32.26 3.28
N LYS A 609 8.27 -32.42 4.11
CA LYS A 609 9.00 -33.67 4.36
C LYS A 609 9.62 -34.26 3.09
N VAL A 610 10.30 -33.44 2.30
CA VAL A 610 11.11 -33.85 1.16
C VAL A 610 12.59 -33.62 1.49
N PRO A 611 13.45 -34.67 1.43
CA PRO A 611 14.87 -34.54 1.73
C PRO A 611 15.58 -33.72 0.66
N THR A 612 16.56 -32.94 1.07
CA THR A 612 17.37 -32.09 0.19
C THR A 612 18.76 -32.65 0.02
N LEU A 613 19.24 -32.68 -1.24
CA LEU A 613 20.64 -32.81 -1.60
C LEU A 613 21.15 -31.43 -2.02
N ALA A 614 22.08 -30.88 -1.26
CA ALA A 614 22.60 -29.52 -1.45
C ALA A 614 24.12 -29.48 -1.63
N SER A 615 24.63 -28.39 -2.19
CA SER A 615 26.08 -28.11 -2.17
C SER A 615 26.54 -27.88 -0.72
N ASN A 616 27.69 -28.40 -0.34
CA ASN A 616 28.33 -28.14 0.95
C ASN A 616 28.99 -26.74 0.92
N LEU A 617 28.15 -25.69 0.90
CA LEU A 617 28.56 -24.31 0.66
C LEU A 617 27.66 -23.31 1.40
N GLY A 618 28.25 -22.23 1.91
CA GLY A 618 27.53 -21.07 2.49
C GLY A 618 26.55 -21.49 3.57
N SER A 619 25.31 -21.00 3.50
CA SER A 619 24.27 -21.28 4.48
C SER A 619 23.88 -22.76 4.56
N PHE A 620 24.01 -23.52 3.46
CA PHE A 620 23.77 -24.96 3.52
C PHE A 620 24.80 -25.66 4.40
N ALA A 621 26.10 -25.36 4.23
CA ALA A 621 27.15 -25.91 5.06
C ALA A 621 27.05 -25.48 6.54
N GLU A 622 26.47 -24.30 6.80
CA GLU A 622 26.30 -23.75 8.15
C GLU A 622 25.10 -24.35 8.89
N MET A 623 23.97 -24.50 8.18
CA MET A 623 22.67 -24.81 8.80
C MET A 623 22.26 -26.27 8.70
N LEU A 624 22.75 -27.00 7.70
CA LEU A 624 22.38 -28.38 7.44
C LEU A 624 23.44 -29.33 8.04
N ILE A 625 22.97 -30.45 8.56
CA ILE A 625 23.82 -31.51 9.12
C ILE A 625 23.81 -32.65 8.12
N ASP A 626 24.99 -32.95 7.52
CA ASP A 626 25.13 -34.01 6.51
C ASP A 626 24.70 -35.36 7.08
N GLU A 627 23.97 -36.12 6.30
CA GLU A 627 23.35 -37.42 6.61
C GLU A 627 22.28 -37.40 7.69
N GLU A 628 22.00 -36.24 8.29
CA GLU A 628 20.98 -36.09 9.34
C GLU A 628 19.79 -35.25 8.89
N THR A 629 20.02 -33.99 8.42
CA THR A 629 18.96 -33.09 7.99
C THR A 629 18.98 -32.78 6.48
N ALA A 630 20.03 -33.22 5.80
CA ALA A 630 20.21 -33.13 4.35
C ALA A 630 21.35 -34.10 3.94
N LEU A 631 21.57 -34.28 2.63
CA LEU A 631 22.89 -34.68 2.16
C LEU A 631 23.61 -33.45 1.59
N LEU A 632 24.91 -33.34 1.94
CA LEU A 632 25.79 -32.29 1.44
C LEU A 632 26.81 -32.86 0.48
N ALA A 633 26.92 -32.31 -0.74
CA ALA A 633 27.84 -32.78 -1.78
C ALA A 633 28.88 -31.71 -2.11
N ASN A 634 30.12 -32.16 -2.27
CA ASN A 634 31.21 -31.38 -2.84
C ASN A 634 31.49 -31.87 -4.27
N GLY A 635 31.85 -31.02 -5.19
CA GLY A 635 32.35 -31.35 -6.52
C GLY A 635 31.83 -32.64 -7.13
N ASP A 636 32.66 -33.70 -7.09
CA ASP A 636 32.38 -35.01 -7.74
C ASP A 636 31.43 -35.89 -6.95
N GLU A 637 31.05 -35.56 -5.73
CA GLU A 637 30.23 -36.42 -4.86
C GLU A 637 28.72 -36.46 -5.24
N TRP A 638 28.28 -35.59 -6.15
CA TRP A 638 26.86 -35.47 -6.51
C TRP A 638 26.23 -36.77 -7.00
N PHE A 639 26.94 -37.53 -7.82
CA PHE A 639 26.41 -38.80 -8.32
C PHE A 639 26.20 -39.81 -7.18
N ASP A 640 27.21 -40.03 -6.35
CA ASP A 640 27.17 -41.01 -5.25
C ASP A 640 26.16 -40.65 -4.17
N LYS A 641 26.09 -39.36 -3.78
CA LYS A 641 25.11 -38.84 -2.82
C LYS A 641 23.68 -38.94 -3.36
N LEU A 642 23.47 -38.60 -4.63
CA LEU A 642 22.17 -38.70 -5.29
C LEU A 642 21.73 -40.19 -5.41
N GLU A 643 22.62 -41.05 -5.81
CA GLU A 643 22.36 -42.49 -5.88
C GLU A 643 22.01 -43.05 -4.50
N LYS A 644 22.75 -42.66 -3.45
CA LYS A 644 22.48 -43.06 -2.06
C LYS A 644 21.04 -42.72 -1.63
N LEU A 645 20.53 -41.54 -2.00
CA LEU A 645 19.14 -41.16 -1.75
C LEU A 645 18.14 -41.95 -2.63
N ILE A 646 18.45 -42.22 -3.88
CA ILE A 646 17.57 -42.97 -4.78
C ILE A 646 17.33 -44.39 -4.27
N ILE A 647 18.38 -45.10 -3.89
CA ILE A 647 18.28 -46.51 -3.49
C ILE A 647 17.83 -46.72 -2.05
N ASN A 648 17.95 -45.71 -1.18
CA ASN A 648 17.68 -45.85 0.24
C ASN A 648 16.46 -45.04 0.69
N LYS A 649 15.28 -45.64 0.66
CA LYS A 649 14.01 -45.03 1.10
C LYS A 649 14.03 -44.62 2.58
N ALA A 650 14.59 -45.47 3.43
CA ALA A 650 14.66 -45.19 4.88
C ALA A 650 15.47 -43.91 5.14
N LEU A 651 16.63 -43.76 4.49
CA LEU A 651 17.45 -42.56 4.60
C LEU A 651 16.72 -41.31 4.16
N ARG A 652 15.94 -41.39 3.07
CA ARG A 652 15.10 -40.23 2.63
C ARG A 652 14.10 -39.84 3.70
N GLN A 653 13.43 -40.81 4.31
CA GLN A 653 12.44 -40.57 5.36
C GLN A 653 13.08 -39.99 6.62
N ASP A 654 14.19 -40.52 7.05
CA ASP A 654 14.90 -40.08 8.27
C ASP A 654 15.38 -38.61 8.11
N ILE A 655 16.03 -38.32 6.98
CA ILE A 655 16.50 -36.95 6.65
C ILE A 655 15.33 -35.99 6.61
N ALA A 656 14.24 -36.35 5.91
CA ALA A 656 13.06 -35.50 5.77
C ALA A 656 12.39 -35.21 7.11
N GLU A 657 12.24 -36.22 7.98
CA GLU A 657 11.64 -36.08 9.30
C GLU A 657 12.50 -35.19 10.21
N ASN A 658 13.81 -35.39 10.21
CA ASN A 658 14.74 -34.59 10.99
C ASN A 658 14.80 -33.13 10.50
N ALA A 659 14.86 -32.92 9.19
CA ALA A 659 14.76 -31.60 8.61
C ALA A 659 13.47 -30.87 9.03
N TYR A 660 12.32 -31.56 8.92
CA TYR A 660 11.03 -31.00 9.33
C TYR A 660 11.04 -30.54 10.79
N LYS A 661 11.56 -31.37 11.71
CA LYS A 661 11.64 -31.05 13.15
C LYS A 661 12.49 -29.81 13.41
N ILE A 662 13.67 -29.76 12.81
CA ILE A 662 14.59 -28.62 12.97
C ILE A 662 13.99 -27.33 12.40
N ILE A 663 13.38 -27.40 11.20
CA ILE A 663 12.77 -26.26 10.56
C ILE A 663 11.59 -25.72 11.38
N MET A 664 10.71 -26.61 11.86
CA MET A 664 9.57 -26.22 12.69
C MET A 664 9.99 -25.57 14.01
N SER A 665 11.16 -25.98 14.57
CA SER A 665 11.66 -25.40 15.83
C SER A 665 12.41 -24.08 15.62
N ASN A 666 13.14 -23.93 14.51
CA ASN A 666 14.15 -22.88 14.39
C ASN A 666 13.99 -21.96 13.17
N CYS A 667 13.13 -22.29 12.20
CA CYS A 667 13.03 -21.55 10.94
C CYS A 667 11.61 -21.02 10.66
N VAL A 668 10.75 -20.94 11.66
CA VAL A 668 9.39 -20.40 11.56
C VAL A 668 9.35 -19.00 12.17
N ALA A 669 8.65 -18.06 11.54
CA ALA A 669 8.59 -16.66 11.97
C ALA A 669 7.90 -16.46 13.33
N GLU A 670 6.88 -17.29 13.63
CA GLU A 670 6.08 -17.16 14.86
C GLU A 670 6.95 -17.36 16.12
N ASN A 671 7.05 -16.32 16.95
CA ASN A 671 7.83 -16.29 18.21
C ASN A 671 9.35 -16.51 18.04
N HIS A 672 9.88 -16.42 16.83
CA HIS A 672 11.30 -16.61 16.61
C HIS A 672 12.13 -15.43 17.11
N GLN A 673 13.16 -15.72 17.91
CA GLN A 673 14.12 -14.73 18.42
C GLN A 673 15.49 -14.92 17.78
N ASP A 674 16.10 -13.80 17.36
CA ASP A 674 17.40 -13.74 16.72
C ASP A 674 18.20 -12.50 17.18
N GLU A 675 19.32 -12.19 16.49
CA GLU A 675 20.14 -11.04 16.85
C GLU A 675 19.38 -9.70 16.69
N LEU A 676 18.57 -9.56 15.63
CA LEU A 676 17.77 -8.35 15.40
C LEU A 676 16.72 -8.15 16.49
N THR A 677 15.96 -9.19 16.82
CA THR A 677 14.89 -9.08 17.81
C THR A 677 15.42 -8.82 19.21
N ARG A 678 16.63 -9.31 19.53
CA ARG A 678 17.31 -8.99 20.79
C ARG A 678 17.75 -7.53 20.83
N GLU A 679 18.35 -7.00 19.76
CA GLU A 679 18.73 -5.58 19.67
C GLU A 679 17.51 -4.66 19.82
N ILE A 680 16.41 -4.96 19.14
CA ILE A 680 15.15 -4.20 19.26
C ILE A 680 14.65 -4.21 20.71
N ASN A 681 14.68 -5.36 21.37
CA ASN A 681 14.20 -5.48 22.74
C ASN A 681 15.09 -4.76 23.78
N GLU A 682 16.39 -4.63 23.51
CA GLU A 682 17.33 -3.93 24.38
C GLU A 682 17.21 -2.40 24.30
N ILE A 683 16.74 -1.89 23.17
CA ILE A 683 16.56 -0.45 22.94
C ILE A 683 15.13 0.03 23.28
N SER A 684 14.14 -0.87 23.22
CA SER A 684 12.73 -0.59 23.57
C SER A 684 12.55 -0.54 25.08
#